data_544d6d02baa05806bf7f4e66159af07e
#
_entry.id   544d6d02baa05806bf7f4e66159af07e
#
_cell.length_a   1.000
_cell.length_b   1.000
_cell.length_c   1.000
_cell.angle_alpha   90.00
_cell.angle_beta   90.00
_cell.angle_gamma   90.00
#
_symmetry.space_group_name_H-M   'P 1'
#
loop_
_entity.id
_entity.type
_entity.pdbx_description
1 polymer ?
#
loop_
_entity_poly.entity_id
_entity_poly.type
_entity_poly.pdbx_seq_one_letter_code
_entity_poly.pdbx_strand_id
1 'polypeptide(L)'
;MEQEILKNRRAFSFYNRRRLDQLFSALQEQDACILRALPFFLQINIKRLPGYVEAKDVPCGLYDFSWTKEAQTAVKKLFPDLPLERLSSTHLFPRRSAIAMLALIGSAGSIAQTEKSDLDFWVCIDERSLGTAAMAALKEKLKALEQWIVHVSNMEMHFFITDIEKVQKNDFGEAGLESSGTALGKLLKEEFYRTSIVLAGKTPLWWIAPPRADDETYEKVKQIVRASSELDPQDYVDLGNLSEITWDEFFGASLWQMNKAMASPFKSVLKMAFLEACMDPENGSGLLCDDLKKSVFSLSTSDKHLDPYILLFDHILDYNQKKNRPAVVDLLRTCFYIKVGVRLSPLDFSKKFSSRKEEILADYVKSWGWSLEKIKTLNNYVNWSFEKTIALGKEVHQFLLATYQTLSDRLKEKPDLTAKISATDLTLLGRKLASLYSKKPGKVEVIKQAVEEGLELEALTLYTSYESDSKRGEWRVYRGIVSREELFDERGMGKLLRRSRNLPEVLMWLVHNRLYTRATTLHMIPNGSPISLNDLKEILGEISDFFPPIDLSQLAKKDLLSESRIVKVVVVANLLAQRWATNLSDVSILYRTSWGEQFCESYSSTGIQKAEEYVIEAARKQPASACYRVWIPKGEGYKTLAPKLEDRLKKKLPKAYAAN
;
A
#
# COMPACT_ATOMS: atom_id res chain seq x y z
N MET A 1 -30.56 15.47 -28.23
CA MET A 1 -29.42 15.64 -27.29
C MET A 1 -29.89 16.02 -25.90
N GLU A 2 -30.73 17.06 -25.69
CA GLU A 2 -31.20 17.41 -24.32
C GLU A 2 -31.94 16.25 -23.63
N GLN A 3 -32.90 15.62 -24.31
CA GLN A 3 -33.60 14.42 -23.79
C GLN A 3 -32.64 13.26 -23.47
N GLU A 4 -31.58 13.12 -24.24
CA GLU A 4 -30.54 12.13 -23.98
C GLU A 4 -29.72 12.48 -22.71
N ILE A 5 -29.38 13.75 -22.53
CA ILE A 5 -28.73 14.26 -21.34
C ILE A 5 -29.57 13.99 -20.09
N LEU A 6 -30.89 14.26 -20.17
CA LEU A 6 -31.82 13.95 -19.07
C LEU A 6 -31.91 12.45 -18.77
N LYS A 7 -31.90 11.60 -19.81
CA LYS A 7 -31.85 10.15 -19.66
C LYS A 7 -30.53 9.72 -18.97
N ASN A 8 -29.39 10.27 -19.42
CA ASN A 8 -28.08 9.97 -18.88
C ASN A 8 -27.97 10.39 -17.40
N ARG A 9 -28.50 11.58 -17.05
CA ARG A 9 -28.60 12.04 -15.64
C ARG A 9 -29.34 11.02 -14.78
N ARG A 10 -30.50 10.54 -15.23
CA ARG A 10 -31.30 9.55 -14.49
C ARG A 10 -30.54 8.22 -14.32
N ALA A 11 -29.89 7.75 -15.39
CA ALA A 11 -29.11 6.52 -15.38
C ALA A 11 -27.93 6.62 -14.40
N PHE A 12 -27.19 7.74 -14.42
CA PHE A 12 -26.11 7.97 -13.46
C PHE A 12 -26.63 8.05 -12.02
N SER A 13 -27.72 8.77 -11.76
CA SER A 13 -28.29 8.88 -10.42
C SER A 13 -28.69 7.51 -9.86
N PHE A 14 -29.27 6.65 -10.68
CA PHE A 14 -29.59 5.27 -10.31
C PHE A 14 -28.33 4.44 -10.04
N TYR A 15 -27.32 4.54 -10.90
CA TYR A 15 -26.04 3.87 -10.75
C TYR A 15 -25.32 4.30 -9.46
N ASN A 16 -25.22 5.61 -9.21
CA ASN A 16 -24.55 6.16 -8.02
C ASN A 16 -25.26 5.69 -6.73
N ARG A 17 -26.60 5.70 -6.69
CA ARG A 17 -27.36 5.18 -5.55
C ARG A 17 -27.04 3.72 -5.30
N ARG A 18 -27.04 2.89 -6.36
CA ARG A 18 -26.69 1.47 -6.23
C ARG A 18 -25.28 1.25 -5.69
N ARG A 19 -24.32 2.06 -6.12
CA ARG A 19 -22.94 2.03 -5.60
C ARG A 19 -22.89 2.43 -4.12
N LEU A 20 -23.67 3.43 -3.70
CA LEU A 20 -23.81 3.80 -2.29
C LEU A 20 -24.41 2.66 -1.46
N ASP A 21 -25.45 2.01 -1.93
CA ASP A 21 -26.07 0.87 -1.24
C ASP A 21 -25.05 -0.27 -1.06
N GLN A 22 -24.26 -0.56 -2.10
CA GLN A 22 -23.19 -1.56 -2.04
C GLN A 22 -22.10 -1.18 -1.02
N LEU A 23 -21.69 0.10 -1.02
CA LEU A 23 -20.73 0.63 -0.05
C LEU A 23 -21.21 0.44 1.38
N PHE A 24 -22.41 0.90 1.69
CA PHE A 24 -22.96 0.80 3.04
C PHE A 24 -23.22 -0.63 3.50
N SER A 25 -23.60 -1.52 2.58
CA SER A 25 -23.81 -2.94 2.90
C SER A 25 -22.51 -3.71 3.21
N ALA A 26 -21.36 -3.17 2.78
CA ALA A 26 -20.05 -3.77 3.01
C ALA A 26 -19.34 -3.25 4.28
N LEU A 27 -19.91 -2.26 4.96
CA LEU A 27 -19.36 -1.64 6.16
C LEU A 27 -20.01 -2.18 7.43
N GLN A 28 -19.25 -2.17 8.52
CA GLN A 28 -19.80 -2.38 9.85
C GLN A 28 -20.73 -1.22 10.24
N GLU A 29 -21.65 -1.45 11.15
CA GLU A 29 -22.70 -0.48 11.50
C GLU A 29 -22.14 0.87 11.99
N GLN A 30 -21.06 0.84 12.79
CA GLN A 30 -20.40 2.05 13.28
C GLN A 30 -19.79 2.86 12.15
N ASP A 31 -19.08 2.18 11.24
CA ASP A 31 -18.42 2.79 10.09
C ASP A 31 -19.44 3.38 9.10
N ALA A 32 -20.53 2.66 8.88
CA ALA A 32 -21.65 3.15 8.08
C ALA A 32 -22.31 4.40 8.72
N CYS A 33 -22.40 4.48 10.06
CA CYS A 33 -22.88 5.68 10.76
C CYS A 33 -21.93 6.87 10.54
N ILE A 34 -20.62 6.66 10.69
CA ILE A 34 -19.61 7.72 10.47
C ILE A 34 -19.74 8.26 9.04
N LEU A 35 -19.83 7.37 8.05
CA LEU A 35 -19.89 7.75 6.64
C LEU A 35 -21.21 8.49 6.30
N ARG A 36 -22.35 8.10 6.90
CA ARG A 36 -23.63 8.81 6.75
C ARG A 36 -23.62 10.19 7.43
N ALA A 37 -22.86 10.34 8.53
CA ALA A 37 -22.73 11.62 9.23
C ALA A 37 -21.71 12.57 8.59
N LEU A 38 -20.82 12.06 7.75
CA LEU A 38 -19.72 12.84 7.16
C LEU A 38 -20.18 14.10 6.39
N PRO A 39 -21.20 14.06 5.52
CA PRO A 39 -21.73 15.28 4.89
C PRO A 39 -22.16 16.33 5.90
N PHE A 40 -22.75 15.94 7.03
CA PHE A 40 -23.14 16.86 8.09
C PHE A 40 -21.93 17.54 8.77
N PHE A 41 -20.83 16.82 9.03
CA PHE A 41 -19.63 17.42 9.61
C PHE A 41 -18.96 18.44 8.67
N LEU A 42 -19.11 18.25 7.34
CA LEU A 42 -18.64 19.19 6.34
C LEU A 42 -19.62 20.37 6.12
N GLN A 43 -20.90 20.13 6.44
CA GLN A 43 -21.93 21.16 6.31
C GLN A 43 -21.79 22.29 7.32
N ILE A 44 -21.27 21.99 8.52
CA ILE A 44 -21.25 22.91 9.66
C ILE A 44 -19.86 23.00 10.33
N ASN A 45 -19.67 24.07 11.12
CA ASN A 45 -18.48 24.21 11.98
C ASN A 45 -18.91 24.57 13.40
N ILE A 46 -19.27 23.59 14.22
CA ILE A 46 -19.81 23.77 15.56
C ILE A 46 -18.87 23.16 16.58
N LYS A 47 -18.55 23.90 17.64
CA LYS A 47 -17.77 23.42 18.80
C LYS A 47 -18.39 22.15 19.37
N ARG A 48 -17.56 21.17 19.71
CA ARG A 48 -17.92 19.79 20.16
C ARG A 48 -18.22 18.79 19.05
N LEU A 49 -18.22 19.20 17.77
CA LEU A 49 -18.33 18.25 16.66
C LEU A 49 -16.96 18.01 16.01
N PRO A 50 -16.75 16.82 15.41
CA PRO A 50 -15.53 16.52 14.67
C PRO A 50 -15.27 17.54 13.57
N GLY A 51 -14.01 17.87 13.36
CA GLY A 51 -13.63 18.84 12.35
C GLY A 51 -13.93 20.30 12.73
N TYR A 52 -14.24 20.61 14.00
CA TYR A 52 -14.34 22.01 14.45
C TYR A 52 -12.99 22.71 14.37
N VAL A 53 -12.98 23.90 13.77
CA VAL A 53 -11.84 24.82 13.72
C VAL A 53 -12.24 26.16 14.30
N GLU A 54 -11.42 26.68 15.22
CA GLU A 54 -11.67 27.99 15.84
C GLU A 54 -11.11 29.09 14.95
N ALA A 55 -11.82 29.40 13.85
CA ALA A 55 -11.51 30.49 12.94
C ALA A 55 -12.79 31.19 12.49
N LYS A 56 -12.67 32.47 12.05
CA LYS A 56 -13.82 33.29 11.70
C LYS A 56 -14.57 32.83 10.46
N ASP A 57 -13.83 32.36 9.45
CA ASP A 57 -14.39 31.99 8.13
C ASP A 57 -13.94 30.60 7.72
N VAL A 58 -14.42 29.58 8.45
CA VAL A 58 -14.15 28.18 8.10
C VAL A 58 -15.04 27.77 6.94
N PRO A 59 -14.50 27.32 5.80
CA PRO A 59 -15.30 26.87 4.68
C PRO A 59 -16.17 25.67 5.07
N CYS A 60 -17.48 25.87 4.96
CA CYS A 60 -18.50 24.87 5.26
C CYS A 60 -19.60 24.94 4.20
N GLY A 61 -20.47 23.95 4.24
CA GLY A 61 -21.59 23.83 3.30
C GLY A 61 -21.24 23.01 2.08
N LEU A 62 -21.97 21.94 1.91
CA LEU A 62 -22.01 21.13 0.71
C LEU A 62 -23.13 21.63 -0.20
N TYR A 63 -22.86 21.70 -1.50
CA TYR A 63 -23.90 21.95 -2.48
C TYR A 63 -24.98 20.88 -2.38
N ASP A 64 -26.26 21.27 -2.47
CA ASP A 64 -27.42 20.38 -2.39
C ASP A 64 -27.40 19.40 -1.19
N PHE A 65 -26.97 19.93 -0.04
CA PHE A 65 -26.93 19.14 1.20
C PHE A 65 -28.33 18.69 1.62
N SER A 66 -28.53 17.40 1.81
CA SER A 66 -29.76 16.80 2.27
C SER A 66 -29.65 16.29 3.69
N TRP A 67 -30.44 16.85 4.61
CA TRP A 67 -30.52 16.41 6.00
C TRP A 67 -31.49 15.23 6.17
N THR A 68 -31.10 14.06 5.63
CA THR A 68 -31.93 12.84 5.60
C THR A 68 -32.16 12.25 6.98
N LYS A 69 -33.22 11.41 7.13
CA LYS A 69 -33.48 10.69 8.38
C LYS A 69 -32.32 9.76 8.76
N GLU A 70 -31.68 9.13 7.78
CA GLU A 70 -30.53 8.25 7.97
C GLU A 70 -29.34 9.04 8.52
N ALA A 71 -29.03 10.22 7.97
CA ALA A 71 -27.99 11.09 8.47
C ALA A 71 -28.28 11.59 9.90
N GLN A 72 -29.53 12.00 10.17
CA GLN A 72 -29.97 12.40 11.52
C GLN A 72 -29.80 11.26 12.54
N THR A 73 -30.23 10.06 12.19
CA THR A 73 -30.09 8.87 13.03
C THR A 73 -28.64 8.55 13.31
N ALA A 74 -27.79 8.63 12.28
CA ALA A 74 -26.35 8.39 12.40
C ALA A 74 -25.68 9.41 13.32
N VAL A 75 -25.95 10.70 13.13
CA VAL A 75 -25.42 11.78 14.00
C VAL A 75 -25.90 11.62 15.44
N LYS A 76 -27.19 11.32 15.66
CA LYS A 76 -27.73 11.10 17.00
C LYS A 76 -27.12 9.87 17.69
N LYS A 77 -26.80 8.82 16.94
CA LYS A 77 -26.11 7.64 17.46
C LYS A 77 -24.67 7.94 17.86
N LEU A 78 -23.94 8.72 17.06
CA LEU A 78 -22.56 9.12 17.34
C LEU A 78 -22.46 10.18 18.43
N PHE A 79 -23.45 11.07 18.55
CA PHE A 79 -23.51 12.19 19.49
C PHE A 79 -24.89 12.26 20.16
N PRO A 80 -25.20 11.37 21.13
CA PRO A 80 -26.54 11.33 21.78
C PRO A 80 -26.92 12.62 22.48
N ASP A 81 -25.92 13.34 23.03
CA ASP A 81 -26.10 14.57 23.80
C ASP A 81 -26.18 15.83 22.93
N LEU A 82 -26.09 15.69 21.60
CA LEU A 82 -26.19 16.83 20.69
C LEU A 82 -27.65 17.21 20.49
N PRO A 83 -28.06 18.47 20.87
CA PRO A 83 -29.44 18.91 20.71
C PRO A 83 -29.71 19.27 19.23
N LEU A 84 -29.92 18.26 18.39
CA LEU A 84 -30.15 18.44 16.94
C LEU A 84 -31.32 19.38 16.64
N GLU A 85 -32.33 19.38 17.51
CA GLU A 85 -33.54 20.21 17.40
C GLU A 85 -33.25 21.73 17.58
N ARG A 86 -32.10 22.07 18.19
CA ARG A 86 -31.66 23.47 18.38
C ARG A 86 -30.78 23.98 17.26
N LEU A 87 -30.45 23.12 16.28
CA LEU A 87 -29.71 23.56 15.09
C LEU A 87 -30.63 24.45 14.25
N SER A 88 -30.30 25.72 14.14
CA SER A 88 -31.06 26.65 13.29
C SER A 88 -30.90 26.29 11.80
N SER A 89 -31.91 26.59 11.02
CA SER A 89 -31.86 26.43 9.56
C SER A 89 -30.67 27.16 8.93
N THR A 90 -30.25 28.27 9.50
CA THR A 90 -29.08 29.07 9.05
C THR A 90 -27.76 28.35 9.28
N HIS A 91 -27.65 27.48 10.28
CA HIS A 91 -26.45 26.64 10.48
C HIS A 91 -26.45 25.44 9.51
N LEU A 92 -27.60 24.83 9.25
CA LEU A 92 -27.73 23.69 8.36
C LEU A 92 -27.67 24.08 6.87
N PHE A 93 -28.10 25.31 6.52
CA PHE A 93 -28.16 25.78 5.15
C PHE A 93 -27.47 27.15 5.04
N PRO A 94 -26.12 27.19 5.00
CA PRO A 94 -25.39 28.43 4.80
C PRO A 94 -25.73 29.06 3.46
N ARG A 95 -25.66 30.40 3.38
CA ARG A 95 -25.99 31.14 2.15
C ARG A 95 -25.11 30.79 0.94
N ARG A 96 -23.91 30.26 1.18
CA ARG A 96 -22.96 29.82 0.16
C ARG A 96 -22.38 28.47 0.57
N SER A 97 -22.40 27.53 -0.34
CA SER A 97 -21.74 26.23 -0.17
C SER A 97 -20.28 26.35 -0.62
N ALA A 98 -19.35 26.06 0.26
CA ALA A 98 -17.91 26.10 -0.04
C ALA A 98 -17.44 24.85 -0.77
N ILE A 99 -18.13 23.72 -0.58
CA ILE A 99 -17.78 22.41 -1.13
C ILE A 99 -18.80 22.07 -2.24
N ALA A 100 -18.31 21.96 -3.47
CA ALA A 100 -19.14 21.65 -4.61
C ALA A 100 -19.54 20.17 -4.65
N MET A 101 -18.63 19.27 -4.28
CA MET A 101 -18.86 17.82 -4.32
C MET A 101 -17.95 17.10 -3.31
N LEU A 102 -18.51 16.07 -2.68
CA LEU A 102 -17.79 15.08 -1.89
C LEU A 102 -17.94 13.72 -2.58
N ALA A 103 -16.86 13.18 -3.08
CA ALA A 103 -16.86 11.89 -3.78
C ALA A 103 -15.77 10.95 -3.26
N LEU A 104 -16.12 9.67 -3.14
CA LEU A 104 -15.18 8.57 -2.89
C LEU A 104 -14.55 8.10 -4.20
N ILE A 105 -13.31 7.66 -4.14
CA ILE A 105 -12.58 7.06 -5.26
C ILE A 105 -11.97 5.72 -4.83
N GLY A 106 -11.68 4.85 -5.78
CA GLY A 106 -10.96 3.59 -5.54
C GLY A 106 -11.84 2.36 -5.40
N SER A 107 -11.57 1.47 -4.45
CA SER A 107 -12.25 0.18 -4.33
C SER A 107 -13.62 0.22 -3.63
N ALA A 108 -13.97 1.34 -3.02
CA ALA A 108 -15.22 1.51 -2.29
C ALA A 108 -16.46 1.14 -3.12
N GLY A 109 -17.41 0.42 -2.55
CA GLY A 109 -18.63 -0.04 -3.21
C GLY A 109 -18.41 -0.99 -4.39
N SER A 110 -17.24 -1.61 -4.52
CA SER A 110 -16.94 -2.61 -5.56
C SER A 110 -16.67 -3.99 -4.95
N ILE A 111 -16.52 -5.01 -5.81
CA ILE A 111 -16.13 -6.36 -5.38
C ILE A 111 -14.78 -6.37 -4.65
N ALA A 112 -13.89 -5.43 -4.95
CA ALA A 112 -12.56 -5.35 -4.38
C ALA A 112 -12.51 -4.60 -3.03
N GLN A 113 -13.61 -4.05 -2.51
CA GLN A 113 -13.66 -3.45 -1.18
C GLN A 113 -13.48 -4.54 -0.11
N THR A 114 -12.61 -4.31 0.85
CA THR A 114 -12.41 -5.15 2.05
C THR A 114 -12.52 -4.27 3.29
N GLU A 115 -12.58 -4.88 4.48
CA GLU A 115 -12.56 -4.13 5.75
C GLU A 115 -11.31 -3.27 5.94
N LYS A 116 -10.21 -3.61 5.26
CA LYS A 116 -8.93 -2.88 5.26
C LYS A 116 -8.76 -1.94 4.08
N SER A 117 -9.83 -1.66 3.34
CA SER A 117 -9.76 -0.72 2.21
C SER A 117 -9.80 0.71 2.72
N ASP A 118 -8.80 1.50 2.31
CA ASP A 118 -8.77 2.94 2.53
C ASP A 118 -9.96 3.60 1.83
N LEU A 119 -10.47 4.68 2.41
CA LEU A 119 -11.53 5.49 1.85
C LEU A 119 -10.97 6.87 1.48
N ASP A 120 -10.66 7.04 0.20
CA ASP A 120 -10.10 8.26 -0.36
C ASP A 120 -11.21 9.19 -0.85
N PHE A 121 -11.33 10.38 -0.25
CA PHE A 121 -12.34 11.37 -0.59
C PHE A 121 -11.76 12.52 -1.39
N TRP A 122 -12.40 12.86 -2.49
CA TRP A 122 -12.22 14.14 -3.14
C TRP A 122 -13.20 15.16 -2.61
N VAL A 123 -12.66 16.24 -2.03
CA VAL A 123 -13.39 17.41 -1.59
C VAL A 123 -13.22 18.48 -2.65
N CYS A 124 -14.16 18.55 -3.58
CA CYS A 124 -14.08 19.44 -4.74
C CYS A 124 -14.55 20.84 -4.35
N ILE A 125 -13.69 21.83 -4.62
CA ILE A 125 -13.91 23.25 -4.31
C ILE A 125 -13.57 24.12 -5.51
N ASP A 126 -14.00 25.38 -5.46
CA ASP A 126 -13.47 26.46 -6.28
C ASP A 126 -12.49 27.28 -5.44
N GLU A 127 -11.18 27.04 -5.58
CA GLU A 127 -10.13 27.69 -4.80
C GLU A 127 -10.13 29.21 -4.96
N ARG A 128 -10.55 29.73 -6.12
CA ARG A 128 -10.64 31.18 -6.38
C ARG A 128 -11.68 31.87 -5.51
N SER A 129 -12.72 31.14 -5.11
CA SER A 129 -13.77 31.65 -4.23
C SER A 129 -13.34 31.69 -2.76
N LEU A 130 -12.21 31.02 -2.42
CA LEU A 130 -11.69 30.88 -1.06
C LEU A 130 -10.36 31.63 -0.93
N GLY A 131 -10.19 32.43 0.11
CA GLY A 131 -8.90 33.05 0.43
C GLY A 131 -7.93 32.05 1.10
N THR A 132 -6.64 32.41 1.17
CA THR A 132 -5.59 31.57 1.75
C THR A 132 -5.88 31.11 3.19
N ALA A 133 -6.44 32.00 4.02
CA ALA A 133 -6.82 31.67 5.40
C ALA A 133 -7.97 30.65 5.45
N ALA A 134 -8.96 30.78 4.57
CA ALA A 134 -10.07 29.83 4.45
C ALA A 134 -9.59 28.46 3.99
N MET A 135 -8.66 28.41 3.03
CA MET A 135 -8.02 27.15 2.60
C MET A 135 -7.26 26.47 3.73
N ALA A 136 -6.50 27.21 4.53
CA ALA A 136 -5.80 26.66 5.69
C ALA A 136 -6.80 26.09 6.72
N ALA A 137 -7.88 26.81 7.00
CA ALA A 137 -8.93 26.35 7.91
C ALA A 137 -9.66 25.09 7.39
N LEU A 138 -9.90 24.98 6.08
CA LEU A 138 -10.46 23.76 5.49
C LEU A 138 -9.52 22.56 5.64
N LYS A 139 -8.23 22.74 5.38
CA LYS A 139 -7.21 21.69 5.61
C LYS A 139 -7.18 21.23 7.07
N GLU A 140 -7.22 22.16 8.00
CA GLU A 140 -7.26 21.87 9.43
C GLU A 140 -8.52 21.10 9.81
N LYS A 141 -9.69 21.51 9.28
CA LYS A 141 -10.97 20.84 9.50
C LYS A 141 -10.95 19.39 9.01
N LEU A 142 -10.46 19.14 7.81
CA LEU A 142 -10.37 17.80 7.22
C LEU A 142 -9.40 16.93 8.00
N LYS A 143 -8.23 17.46 8.36
CA LYS A 143 -7.26 16.74 9.20
C LYS A 143 -7.81 16.37 10.58
N ALA A 144 -8.58 17.28 11.20
CA ALA A 144 -9.25 17.01 12.48
C ALA A 144 -10.32 15.90 12.32
N LEU A 145 -11.02 15.85 11.18
CA LEU A 145 -11.95 14.76 10.87
C LEU A 145 -11.23 13.42 10.72
N GLU A 146 -10.12 13.36 9.96
CA GLU A 146 -9.30 12.14 9.82
C GLU A 146 -8.84 11.61 11.17
N GLN A 147 -8.29 12.48 12.01
CA GLN A 147 -7.81 12.13 13.34
C GLN A 147 -8.94 11.59 14.24
N TRP A 148 -10.12 12.20 14.18
CA TRP A 148 -11.27 11.73 14.94
C TRP A 148 -11.75 10.37 14.45
N ILE A 149 -11.83 10.15 13.14
CA ILE A 149 -12.24 8.89 12.54
C ILE A 149 -11.31 7.75 12.95
N VAL A 150 -9.99 7.94 12.85
CA VAL A 150 -9.00 6.95 13.30
C VAL A 150 -9.16 6.62 14.79
N HIS A 151 -9.56 7.61 15.61
CA HIS A 151 -9.75 7.40 17.06
C HIS A 151 -11.02 6.58 17.40
N VAL A 152 -12.09 6.73 16.61
CA VAL A 152 -13.39 6.11 16.90
C VAL A 152 -13.68 4.85 16.08
N SER A 153 -12.90 4.62 15.02
CA SER A 153 -13.05 3.52 14.08
C SER A 153 -11.68 3.03 13.63
N ASN A 154 -11.63 1.80 13.12
CA ASN A 154 -10.41 1.27 12.46
C ASN A 154 -10.35 1.62 10.97
N MET A 155 -11.26 2.46 10.46
CA MET A 155 -11.25 2.90 9.07
C MET A 155 -10.13 3.92 8.83
N GLU A 156 -9.39 3.75 7.77
CA GLU A 156 -8.45 4.72 7.25
C GLU A 156 -9.17 5.58 6.19
N MET A 157 -9.32 6.88 6.48
CA MET A 157 -9.94 7.85 5.58
C MET A 157 -8.97 8.99 5.29
N HIS A 158 -8.91 9.38 4.01
CA HIS A 158 -8.10 10.50 3.54
C HIS A 158 -8.94 11.49 2.76
N PHE A 159 -8.75 12.79 3.01
CA PHE A 159 -9.44 13.85 2.31
C PHE A 159 -8.48 14.64 1.45
N PHE A 160 -8.71 14.63 0.15
CA PHE A 160 -7.94 15.38 -0.84
C PHE A 160 -8.75 16.59 -1.30
N ILE A 161 -8.25 17.78 -1.00
CA ILE A 161 -8.84 19.00 -1.53
C ILE A 161 -8.48 19.10 -3.01
N THR A 162 -9.51 19.17 -3.85
CA THR A 162 -9.39 19.17 -5.30
C THR A 162 -10.00 20.46 -5.85
N ASP A 163 -9.17 21.30 -6.46
CA ASP A 163 -9.66 22.49 -7.16
C ASP A 163 -10.23 22.12 -8.52
N ILE A 164 -11.47 22.54 -8.79
CA ILE A 164 -12.22 22.18 -9.99
C ILE A 164 -11.48 22.62 -11.25
N GLU A 165 -10.95 23.83 -11.30
CA GLU A 165 -10.27 24.36 -12.48
C GLU A 165 -8.92 23.66 -12.72
N LYS A 166 -8.17 23.36 -11.64
CA LYS A 166 -6.93 22.59 -11.75
C LYS A 166 -7.19 21.20 -12.30
N VAL A 167 -8.24 20.51 -11.80
CA VAL A 167 -8.62 19.16 -12.27
C VAL A 167 -9.05 19.19 -13.75
N GLN A 168 -9.75 20.24 -14.22
CA GLN A 168 -10.01 20.40 -15.66
C GLN A 168 -8.71 20.37 -16.48
N LYS A 169 -7.66 20.99 -15.98
CA LYS A 169 -6.33 21.05 -16.59
C LYS A 169 -5.45 19.82 -16.30
N ASN A 170 -6.01 18.79 -15.66
CA ASN A 170 -5.33 17.57 -15.24
C ASN A 170 -4.25 17.81 -14.14
N ASP A 171 -4.36 18.88 -13.36
CA ASP A 171 -3.57 19.12 -12.16
C ASP A 171 -4.39 18.72 -10.92
N PHE A 172 -3.92 17.73 -10.21
CA PHE A 172 -4.61 17.14 -9.04
C PHE A 172 -3.96 17.52 -7.71
N GLY A 173 -2.94 18.38 -7.72
CA GLY A 173 -2.27 18.82 -6.50
C GLY A 173 -1.81 17.66 -5.60
N GLU A 174 -2.21 17.69 -4.31
CA GLU A 174 -1.85 16.65 -3.33
C GLU A 174 -2.40 15.27 -3.69
N ALA A 175 -3.62 15.17 -4.24
CA ALA A 175 -4.21 13.91 -4.70
C ALA A 175 -3.39 13.23 -5.80
N GLY A 176 -2.73 14.01 -6.67
CA GLY A 176 -1.81 13.50 -7.68
C GLY A 176 -0.51 12.94 -7.09
N LEU A 177 0.02 13.57 -6.04
CA LEU A 177 1.29 13.16 -5.42
C LEU A 177 1.20 11.80 -4.70
N GLU A 178 0.06 11.52 -4.05
CA GLU A 178 -0.15 10.25 -3.35
C GLU A 178 -0.54 9.11 -4.28
N SER A 179 -1.18 9.40 -5.41
CA SER A 179 -1.63 8.36 -6.32
C SER A 179 -0.61 7.96 -7.36
N SER A 180 0.35 8.83 -7.76
CA SER A 180 1.14 8.50 -8.96
C SER A 180 2.34 9.39 -9.33
N GLY A 181 2.71 10.36 -8.52
CA GLY A 181 3.75 11.32 -8.94
C GLY A 181 3.25 12.38 -9.94
N THR A 182 4.13 13.24 -10.43
CA THR A 182 3.78 14.46 -11.18
C THR A 182 3.23 14.27 -12.60
N ALA A 183 3.13 13.04 -13.13
CA ALA A 183 2.89 12.78 -14.56
C ALA A 183 1.52 12.16 -14.91
N LEU A 184 0.54 12.08 -13.99
CA LEU A 184 -0.58 11.15 -14.16
C LEU A 184 -1.98 11.78 -14.08
N GLY A 185 -2.16 12.98 -14.57
CA GLY A 185 -3.43 13.69 -14.47
C GLY A 185 -4.60 12.97 -15.15
N LYS A 186 -4.46 12.58 -16.40
CA LYS A 186 -5.56 11.95 -17.16
C LYS A 186 -5.88 10.54 -16.67
N LEU A 187 -4.88 9.75 -16.30
CA LEU A 187 -5.10 8.39 -15.77
C LEU A 187 -5.84 8.43 -14.43
N LEU A 188 -5.52 9.39 -13.55
CA LEU A 188 -6.23 9.58 -12.30
C LEU A 188 -7.68 10.05 -12.54
N LYS A 189 -7.91 10.88 -13.58
CA LYS A 189 -9.26 11.29 -14.02
C LYS A 189 -10.04 10.09 -14.55
N GLU A 190 -9.41 9.17 -15.29
CA GLU A 190 -10.01 7.89 -15.70
C GLU A 190 -10.46 7.07 -14.50
N GLU A 191 -9.54 6.87 -13.52
CA GLU A 191 -9.85 6.13 -12.30
C GLU A 191 -10.99 6.81 -11.53
N PHE A 192 -10.99 8.14 -11.44
CA PHE A 192 -12.08 8.91 -10.83
C PHE A 192 -13.41 8.65 -11.53
N TYR A 193 -13.50 8.87 -12.83
CA TYR A 193 -14.76 8.66 -13.56
C TYR A 193 -15.26 7.22 -13.51
N ARG A 194 -14.35 6.26 -13.48
CA ARG A 194 -14.68 4.83 -13.41
C ARG A 194 -15.10 4.39 -12.00
N THR A 195 -14.46 4.88 -10.96
CA THR A 195 -14.63 4.32 -9.61
C THR A 195 -15.40 5.21 -8.65
N SER A 196 -15.54 6.51 -8.93
CA SER A 196 -16.13 7.46 -7.98
C SER A 196 -17.55 7.14 -7.58
N ILE A 197 -17.85 7.44 -6.31
CA ILE A 197 -19.18 7.44 -5.73
C ILE A 197 -19.41 8.84 -5.16
N VAL A 198 -20.38 9.56 -5.71
CA VAL A 198 -20.77 10.88 -5.18
C VAL A 198 -21.58 10.66 -3.91
N LEU A 199 -21.01 11.04 -2.78
CA LEU A 199 -21.66 10.95 -1.47
C LEU A 199 -22.59 12.13 -1.23
N ALA A 200 -22.19 13.32 -1.66
CA ALA A 200 -23.00 14.54 -1.59
C ALA A 200 -22.50 15.60 -2.58
N GLY A 201 -23.36 16.53 -2.99
CA GLY A 201 -23.00 17.65 -3.85
C GLY A 201 -23.33 17.45 -5.32
N LYS A 202 -22.60 18.18 -6.17
CA LYS A 202 -22.87 18.26 -7.61
C LYS A 202 -22.54 16.97 -8.35
N THR A 203 -23.27 16.71 -9.42
CA THR A 203 -22.98 15.61 -10.35
C THR A 203 -21.83 16.00 -11.29
N PRO A 204 -20.80 15.15 -11.50
CA PRO A 204 -19.79 15.42 -12.53
C PRO A 204 -20.44 15.52 -13.92
N LEU A 205 -20.21 16.62 -14.62
CA LEU A 205 -20.79 16.91 -15.93
C LEU A 205 -20.47 15.81 -16.96
N TRP A 206 -19.27 15.22 -16.85
CA TRP A 206 -18.85 14.12 -17.70
C TRP A 206 -19.86 12.97 -17.71
N TRP A 207 -20.50 12.66 -16.59
CA TRP A 207 -21.47 11.56 -16.49
C TRP A 207 -22.79 11.79 -17.25
N ILE A 208 -23.08 13.01 -17.69
CA ILE A 208 -24.28 13.27 -18.50
C ILE A 208 -23.99 13.45 -20.01
N ALA A 209 -22.71 13.61 -20.37
CA ALA A 209 -22.26 13.62 -21.75
C ALA A 209 -22.33 12.21 -22.37
N PRO A 210 -22.47 12.09 -23.71
CA PRO A 210 -22.42 10.81 -24.39
C PRO A 210 -21.11 10.03 -24.11
N PRO A 211 -21.09 8.69 -24.15
CA PRO A 211 -19.87 7.92 -24.09
C PRO A 211 -18.93 8.26 -25.25
N ARG A 212 -17.63 8.35 -24.98
CA ARG A 212 -16.58 8.71 -25.95
C ARG A 212 -16.82 10.06 -26.62
N ALA A 213 -17.44 11.02 -25.91
CA ALA A 213 -17.60 12.37 -26.43
C ALA A 213 -16.22 13.00 -26.67
N ASP A 214 -16.01 13.52 -27.87
CA ASP A 214 -14.90 14.41 -28.15
C ASP A 214 -15.10 15.79 -27.47
N ASP A 215 -14.08 16.62 -27.48
CA ASP A 215 -14.12 17.91 -26.80
C ASP A 215 -15.20 18.84 -27.39
N GLU A 216 -15.47 18.76 -28.71
CA GLU A 216 -16.53 19.52 -29.34
C GLU A 216 -17.92 19.09 -28.85
N THR A 217 -18.17 17.80 -28.80
CA THR A 217 -19.42 17.23 -28.27
C THR A 217 -19.60 17.58 -26.79
N TYR A 218 -18.52 17.53 -26.02
CA TYR A 218 -18.54 17.87 -24.59
C TYR A 218 -18.88 19.37 -24.38
N GLU A 219 -18.29 20.27 -25.18
CA GLU A 219 -18.65 21.70 -25.13
C GLU A 219 -20.12 21.95 -25.58
N LYS A 220 -20.63 21.22 -26.55
CA LYS A 220 -22.06 21.26 -26.91
C LYS A 220 -22.97 20.85 -25.74
N VAL A 221 -22.59 19.82 -24.98
CA VAL A 221 -23.33 19.43 -23.77
C VAL A 221 -23.36 20.57 -22.75
N LYS A 222 -22.25 21.26 -22.53
CA LYS A 222 -22.19 22.42 -21.60
C LYS A 222 -23.15 23.55 -22.08
N GLN A 223 -23.17 23.83 -23.37
CA GLN A 223 -24.06 24.84 -23.94
C GLN A 223 -25.53 24.48 -23.74
N ILE A 224 -25.88 23.20 -24.00
CA ILE A 224 -27.22 22.70 -23.78
C ILE A 224 -27.64 22.81 -22.33
N VAL A 225 -26.81 22.39 -21.40
CA VAL A 225 -27.09 22.51 -19.95
C VAL A 225 -27.32 23.95 -19.54
N ARG A 226 -26.55 24.91 -20.10
CA ARG A 226 -26.75 26.35 -19.84
C ARG A 226 -28.00 26.93 -20.42
N ALA A 227 -28.47 26.40 -21.55
CA ALA A 227 -29.65 26.88 -22.25
C ALA A 227 -30.96 26.16 -21.88
N SER A 228 -30.86 25.04 -21.21
CA SER A 228 -32.00 24.18 -20.83
C SER A 228 -32.86 24.85 -19.75
N SER A 229 -34.14 24.65 -19.83
CA SER A 229 -35.11 24.98 -18.75
C SER A 229 -35.29 23.84 -17.75
N GLU A 230 -34.84 22.61 -18.08
CA GLU A 230 -34.97 21.39 -17.26
C GLU A 230 -33.69 21.01 -16.51
N LEU A 231 -32.56 21.62 -16.89
CA LEU A 231 -31.25 21.34 -16.32
C LEU A 231 -30.70 22.62 -15.69
N ASP A 232 -30.46 22.61 -14.37
CA ASP A 232 -29.77 23.70 -13.71
C ASP A 232 -28.25 23.50 -13.86
N PRO A 233 -27.50 24.43 -14.48
CA PRO A 233 -26.05 24.35 -14.57
C PRO A 233 -25.37 24.23 -13.21
N GLN A 234 -25.99 24.72 -12.14
CA GLN A 234 -25.45 24.63 -10.78
C GLN A 234 -25.45 23.22 -10.23
N ASP A 235 -26.28 22.29 -10.75
CA ASP A 235 -26.30 20.87 -10.32
C ASP A 235 -25.07 20.10 -10.77
N TYR A 236 -24.22 20.68 -11.62
CA TYR A 236 -23.11 19.98 -12.23
C TYR A 236 -21.77 20.60 -11.86
N VAL A 237 -20.76 19.76 -11.73
CA VAL A 237 -19.36 20.14 -11.62
C VAL A 237 -18.62 19.68 -12.87
N ASP A 238 -18.01 20.63 -13.56
CA ASP A 238 -17.19 20.35 -14.74
C ASP A 238 -15.75 20.08 -14.32
N LEU A 239 -15.34 18.81 -14.33
CA LEU A 239 -13.98 18.36 -14.08
C LEU A 239 -13.19 18.12 -15.38
N GLY A 240 -13.75 18.52 -16.51
CA GLY A 240 -13.15 18.37 -17.84
C GLY A 240 -13.48 17.05 -18.52
N ASN A 241 -13.33 17.03 -19.84
CA ASN A 241 -13.46 15.82 -20.64
C ASN A 241 -12.24 14.91 -20.49
N LEU A 242 -12.38 13.67 -20.95
CA LEU A 242 -11.31 12.70 -21.05
C LEU A 242 -11.44 11.94 -22.36
N SER A 243 -10.61 12.29 -23.33
CA SER A 243 -10.64 11.70 -24.68
C SER A 243 -9.52 10.70 -24.93
N GLU A 244 -8.33 10.95 -24.40
CA GLU A 244 -7.14 10.13 -24.61
C GLU A 244 -6.17 10.21 -23.43
N ILE A 245 -5.51 9.08 -23.13
CA ILE A 245 -4.39 9.00 -22.18
C ILE A 245 -3.15 8.61 -22.95
N THR A 246 -2.06 9.34 -22.74
CA THR A 246 -0.80 9.13 -23.46
C THR A 246 0.07 8.07 -22.77
N TRP A 247 0.97 7.42 -23.50
CA TRP A 247 1.78 6.32 -23.00
C TRP A 247 2.73 6.71 -21.88
N ASP A 248 3.21 7.96 -21.85
CA ASP A 248 4.02 8.50 -20.76
C ASP A 248 3.27 8.49 -19.43
N GLU A 249 1.95 8.74 -19.42
CA GLU A 249 1.13 8.62 -18.22
C GLU A 249 1.00 7.17 -17.75
N PHE A 250 0.71 6.22 -18.64
CA PHE A 250 0.66 4.80 -18.29
C PHE A 250 2.01 4.29 -17.76
N PHE A 251 3.10 4.70 -18.39
CA PHE A 251 4.44 4.34 -17.92
C PHE A 251 4.75 4.95 -16.55
N GLY A 252 4.45 6.22 -16.33
CA GLY A 252 4.58 6.88 -15.03
C GLY A 252 3.80 6.14 -13.94
N ALA A 253 2.55 5.69 -14.25
CA ALA A 253 1.77 4.85 -13.35
C ALA A 253 2.46 3.52 -13.03
N SER A 254 3.16 2.92 -14.01
CA SER A 254 3.88 1.67 -13.78
C SER A 254 5.00 1.83 -12.76
N LEU A 255 5.73 2.95 -12.79
CA LEU A 255 6.75 3.29 -11.79
C LEU A 255 6.16 3.33 -10.38
N TRP A 256 4.99 3.95 -10.26
CA TRP A 256 4.27 4.03 -9.00
C TRP A 256 3.77 2.66 -8.52
N GLN A 257 3.19 1.84 -9.42
CA GLN A 257 2.73 0.50 -9.08
C GLN A 257 3.88 -0.41 -8.64
N MET A 258 5.07 -0.29 -9.25
CA MET A 258 6.27 -0.99 -8.80
C MET A 258 6.64 -0.61 -7.36
N ASN A 259 6.48 0.66 -6.98
CA ASN A 259 6.71 1.11 -5.61
C ASN A 259 5.62 0.57 -4.65
N LYS A 260 4.34 0.64 -5.04
CA LYS A 260 3.20 0.12 -4.23
C LYS A 260 3.19 -1.40 -4.10
N ALA A 261 3.79 -2.13 -5.04
CA ALA A 261 3.86 -3.60 -5.00
C ALA A 261 4.59 -4.15 -3.77
N MET A 262 5.40 -3.33 -3.12
CA MET A 262 6.08 -3.71 -1.87
C MET A 262 5.11 -3.88 -0.69
N ALA A 263 4.03 -3.09 -0.66
CA ALA A 263 3.01 -3.15 0.39
C ALA A 263 1.76 -3.92 -0.05
N SER A 264 1.37 -3.79 -1.33
CA SER A 264 0.12 -4.35 -1.87
C SER A 264 0.36 -5.09 -3.20
N PRO A 265 1.04 -6.24 -3.17
CA PRO A 265 1.51 -6.93 -4.37
C PRO A 265 0.37 -7.38 -5.29
N PHE A 266 -0.71 -7.94 -4.77
CA PHE A 266 -1.82 -8.45 -5.57
C PHE A 266 -2.57 -7.34 -6.32
N LYS A 267 -2.85 -6.21 -5.65
CA LYS A 267 -3.45 -5.03 -6.27
C LYS A 267 -2.54 -4.46 -7.37
N SER A 268 -1.23 -4.43 -7.13
CA SER A 268 -0.25 -3.94 -8.09
C SER A 268 -0.13 -4.85 -9.32
N VAL A 269 -0.22 -6.16 -9.18
CA VAL A 269 -0.27 -7.11 -10.31
C VAL A 269 -1.45 -6.79 -11.24
N LEU A 270 -2.66 -6.61 -10.68
CA LEU A 270 -3.85 -6.31 -11.49
C LEU A 270 -3.72 -4.94 -12.18
N LYS A 271 -3.23 -3.92 -11.47
CA LYS A 271 -3.00 -2.59 -12.06
C LYS A 271 -1.90 -2.60 -13.13
N MET A 272 -0.79 -3.31 -12.91
CA MET A 272 0.28 -3.47 -13.91
C MET A 272 -0.20 -4.17 -15.18
N ALA A 273 -1.01 -5.23 -15.04
CA ALA A 273 -1.63 -5.90 -16.19
C ALA A 273 -2.55 -4.96 -16.98
N PHE A 274 -3.28 -4.09 -16.28
CA PHE A 274 -4.11 -3.07 -16.91
C PHE A 274 -3.27 -2.06 -17.70
N LEU A 275 -2.18 -1.55 -17.12
CA LEU A 275 -1.28 -0.63 -17.81
C LEU A 275 -0.64 -1.27 -19.06
N GLU A 276 -0.27 -2.55 -18.98
CA GLU A 276 0.26 -3.30 -20.12
C GLU A 276 -0.78 -3.41 -21.24
N ALA A 277 -2.04 -3.73 -20.90
CA ALA A 277 -3.12 -3.83 -21.86
C ALA A 277 -3.43 -2.48 -22.53
N CYS A 278 -3.39 -1.36 -21.78
CA CYS A 278 -3.63 -0.01 -22.33
C CYS A 278 -2.50 0.48 -23.25
N MET A 279 -1.25 0.09 -22.99
CA MET A 279 -0.12 0.46 -23.83
C MET A 279 0.09 -0.51 -25.00
N ASP A 280 -0.74 -1.53 -25.17
CA ASP A 280 -0.64 -2.43 -26.34
C ASP A 280 -1.35 -1.83 -27.55
N PRO A 281 -0.61 -1.55 -28.66
CA PRO A 281 -1.23 -0.95 -29.87
C PRO A 281 -2.35 -1.78 -30.48
N GLU A 282 -2.27 -3.12 -30.31
CA GLU A 282 -3.26 -4.05 -30.86
C GLU A 282 -4.55 -4.14 -30.02
N ASN A 283 -4.51 -3.71 -28.75
CA ASN A 283 -5.66 -3.82 -27.84
C ASN A 283 -6.60 -2.61 -27.89
N GLY A 284 -6.20 -1.54 -28.54
CA GLY A 284 -6.93 -0.28 -28.57
C GLY A 284 -6.88 0.47 -27.22
N SER A 285 -6.85 1.79 -27.28
CA SER A 285 -6.78 2.66 -26.10
C SER A 285 -8.16 2.97 -25.51
N GLY A 286 -9.06 1.97 -25.40
CA GLY A 286 -10.39 2.17 -24.82
C GLY A 286 -10.30 2.58 -23.37
N LEU A 287 -10.91 3.73 -23.00
CA LEU A 287 -11.06 4.15 -21.63
C LEU A 287 -12.11 3.27 -20.93
N LEU A 288 -11.76 2.56 -19.87
CA LEU A 288 -12.69 1.71 -19.13
C LEU A 288 -13.82 2.51 -18.48
N CYS A 289 -13.59 3.77 -18.14
CA CYS A 289 -14.65 4.66 -17.65
C CYS A 289 -15.77 4.87 -18.71
N ASP A 290 -15.43 4.98 -20.01
CA ASP A 290 -16.41 5.07 -21.07
C ASP A 290 -17.17 3.76 -21.32
N ASP A 291 -16.51 2.62 -21.16
CA ASP A 291 -17.17 1.33 -21.28
C ASP A 291 -18.14 1.09 -20.11
N LEU A 292 -17.77 1.50 -18.89
CA LEU A 292 -18.67 1.55 -17.75
C LEU A 292 -19.88 2.47 -18.01
N LYS A 293 -19.62 3.67 -18.53
CA LYS A 293 -20.64 4.66 -18.85
C LYS A 293 -21.67 4.12 -19.87
N LYS A 294 -21.20 3.41 -20.91
CA LYS A 294 -22.08 2.71 -21.86
C LYS A 294 -22.98 1.68 -21.17
N SER A 295 -22.38 0.88 -20.26
CA SER A 295 -23.13 -0.12 -19.49
C SER A 295 -24.18 0.53 -18.60
N VAL A 296 -23.87 1.65 -17.96
CA VAL A 296 -24.79 2.44 -17.14
C VAL A 296 -25.93 2.99 -17.99
N PHE A 297 -25.65 3.57 -19.17
CA PHE A 297 -26.65 4.18 -20.03
C PHE A 297 -27.54 3.15 -20.78
N SER A 298 -27.04 1.94 -20.97
CA SER A 298 -27.85 0.83 -21.48
C SER A 298 -28.80 0.24 -20.43
N LEU A 299 -28.79 0.78 -19.19
CA LEU A 299 -29.57 0.27 -18.07
C LEU A 299 -29.30 -1.21 -17.80
N SER A 300 -28.04 -1.63 -17.92
CA SER A 300 -27.64 -2.99 -17.60
C SER A 300 -28.10 -3.35 -16.18
N THR A 301 -28.80 -4.46 -16.07
CA THR A 301 -29.23 -5.00 -14.77
C THR A 301 -28.16 -5.89 -14.14
N SER A 302 -27.16 -6.29 -14.92
CA SER A 302 -26.09 -7.17 -14.46
C SER A 302 -25.11 -6.42 -13.57
N ASP A 303 -24.99 -6.87 -12.33
CA ASP A 303 -24.04 -6.33 -11.35
C ASP A 303 -22.59 -6.41 -11.83
N LYS A 304 -22.24 -7.45 -12.58
CA LYS A 304 -20.90 -7.64 -13.13
C LYS A 304 -20.50 -6.48 -14.05
N HIS A 305 -21.40 -6.04 -14.92
CA HIS A 305 -21.12 -4.99 -15.90
C HIS A 305 -21.09 -3.58 -15.30
N LEU A 306 -21.59 -3.42 -14.08
CA LEU A 306 -21.65 -2.13 -13.38
C LEU A 306 -20.59 -2.01 -12.26
N ASP A 307 -19.78 -3.04 -12.05
CA ASP A 307 -18.70 -3.01 -11.06
C ASP A 307 -17.38 -2.61 -11.72
N PRO A 308 -16.75 -1.49 -11.32
CA PRO A 308 -15.54 -0.98 -11.96
C PRO A 308 -14.31 -1.89 -11.83
N TYR A 309 -14.26 -2.72 -10.78
CA TYR A 309 -13.16 -3.67 -10.58
C TYR A 309 -13.37 -4.96 -11.39
N ILE A 310 -14.60 -5.40 -11.54
CA ILE A 310 -14.93 -6.51 -12.44
C ILE A 310 -14.61 -6.12 -13.88
N LEU A 311 -15.02 -4.93 -14.30
CA LEU A 311 -14.73 -4.41 -15.62
C LEU A 311 -13.21 -4.39 -15.91
N LEU A 312 -12.42 -3.90 -14.98
CA LEU A 312 -10.95 -3.92 -15.08
C LEU A 312 -10.43 -5.36 -15.15
N PHE A 313 -10.91 -6.25 -14.27
CA PHE A 313 -10.46 -7.62 -14.20
C PHE A 313 -10.78 -8.41 -15.48
N ASP A 314 -12.00 -8.28 -16.00
CA ASP A 314 -12.39 -8.94 -17.25
C ASP A 314 -11.57 -8.43 -18.44
N HIS A 315 -11.30 -7.11 -18.50
CA HIS A 315 -10.44 -6.52 -19.53
C HIS A 315 -9.03 -7.09 -19.54
N ILE A 316 -8.38 -7.20 -18.37
CA ILE A 316 -7.01 -7.76 -18.28
C ILE A 316 -6.97 -9.27 -18.53
N LEU A 317 -8.02 -10.00 -18.17
CA LEU A 317 -8.13 -11.43 -18.49
C LEU A 317 -8.25 -11.66 -19.99
N ASP A 318 -9.19 -10.97 -20.64
CA ASP A 318 -9.42 -11.06 -22.08
C ASP A 318 -8.13 -10.72 -22.86
N TYR A 319 -7.46 -9.65 -22.49
CA TYR A 319 -6.16 -9.29 -23.08
C TYR A 319 -5.12 -10.42 -22.98
N ASN A 320 -4.93 -10.98 -21.78
CA ASN A 320 -3.90 -12.02 -21.59
C ASN A 320 -4.32 -13.38 -22.21
N GLN A 321 -5.61 -13.68 -22.31
CA GLN A 321 -6.12 -14.83 -23.03
C GLN A 321 -5.86 -14.70 -24.53
N LYS A 322 -6.16 -13.54 -25.14
CA LYS A 322 -5.85 -13.24 -26.55
C LYS A 322 -4.36 -13.36 -26.87
N LYS A 323 -3.49 -12.94 -25.94
CA LYS A 323 -2.02 -13.09 -26.06
C LYS A 323 -1.53 -14.50 -25.74
N ASN A 324 -2.40 -15.46 -25.46
CA ASN A 324 -2.09 -16.86 -25.13
C ASN A 324 -1.07 -17.00 -23.99
N ARG A 325 -1.33 -16.34 -22.85
CA ARG A 325 -0.47 -16.32 -21.64
C ARG A 325 -1.11 -17.05 -20.46
N PRO A 326 -1.26 -18.38 -20.47
CA PRO A 326 -2.05 -19.13 -19.47
C PRO A 326 -1.50 -18.98 -18.04
N ALA A 327 -0.18 -18.91 -17.87
CA ALA A 327 0.45 -18.71 -16.55
C ALA A 327 0.10 -17.34 -15.97
N VAL A 328 0.10 -16.27 -16.78
CA VAL A 328 -0.31 -14.93 -16.35
C VAL A 328 -1.80 -14.91 -16.02
N VAL A 329 -2.64 -15.53 -16.82
CA VAL A 329 -4.08 -15.65 -16.55
C VAL A 329 -4.33 -16.33 -15.19
N ASP A 330 -3.62 -17.39 -14.86
CA ASP A 330 -3.76 -18.08 -13.56
C ASP A 330 -3.26 -17.20 -12.40
N LEU A 331 -2.17 -16.46 -12.57
CA LEU A 331 -1.68 -15.49 -11.60
C LEU A 331 -2.70 -14.36 -11.36
N LEU A 332 -3.28 -13.78 -12.43
CA LEU A 332 -4.29 -12.73 -12.32
C LEU A 332 -5.55 -13.21 -11.58
N ARG A 333 -6.03 -14.42 -11.89
CA ARG A 333 -7.15 -15.07 -11.18
C ARG A 333 -6.84 -15.28 -9.71
N THR A 334 -5.63 -15.73 -9.39
CA THR A 334 -5.16 -15.91 -8.00
C THR A 334 -5.10 -14.60 -7.25
N CYS A 335 -4.51 -13.56 -7.84
CA CYS A 335 -4.43 -12.23 -7.26
C CYS A 335 -5.82 -11.62 -7.04
N PHE A 336 -6.73 -11.76 -7.99
CA PHE A 336 -8.10 -11.28 -7.88
C PHE A 336 -8.86 -11.99 -6.76
N TYR A 337 -8.79 -13.33 -6.69
CA TYR A 337 -9.42 -14.11 -5.63
C TYR A 337 -8.98 -13.66 -4.25
N ILE A 338 -7.67 -13.52 -4.03
CA ILE A 338 -7.12 -13.06 -2.76
C ILE A 338 -7.55 -11.62 -2.46
N LYS A 339 -7.56 -10.73 -3.48
CA LYS A 339 -7.95 -9.30 -3.30
C LYS A 339 -9.43 -9.12 -2.97
N VAL A 340 -10.32 -9.95 -3.50
CA VAL A 340 -11.76 -9.91 -3.14
C VAL A 340 -11.98 -10.25 -1.67
N GLY A 341 -11.13 -11.11 -1.09
CA GLY A 341 -11.09 -11.38 0.35
C GLY A 341 -12.23 -12.26 0.87
N VAL A 342 -13.02 -12.87 -0.01
CA VAL A 342 -14.12 -13.77 0.35
C VAL A 342 -13.62 -15.22 0.37
N ARG A 343 -13.96 -15.96 1.41
CA ARG A 343 -13.60 -17.39 1.56
C ARG A 343 -14.77 -18.25 1.11
N LEU A 344 -14.73 -18.76 -0.11
CA LEU A 344 -15.76 -19.67 -0.62
C LEU A 344 -15.67 -21.02 0.06
N SER A 345 -16.80 -21.51 0.57
CA SER A 345 -16.94 -22.86 1.11
C SER A 345 -17.43 -23.85 0.02
N PRO A 346 -17.05 -25.13 0.06
CA PRO A 346 -17.68 -26.15 -0.81
C PRO A 346 -19.19 -26.20 -0.70
N LEU A 347 -19.75 -25.83 0.45
CA LEU A 347 -21.19 -25.78 0.72
C LEU A 347 -21.88 -24.60 0.01
N ASP A 348 -21.12 -23.55 -0.35
CA ASP A 348 -21.69 -22.33 -0.96
C ASP A 348 -22.15 -22.61 -2.40
N PHE A 349 -21.60 -23.65 -3.05
CA PHE A 349 -22.03 -24.07 -4.40
C PHE A 349 -23.38 -24.80 -4.43
N SER A 350 -23.92 -25.19 -3.26
CA SER A 350 -25.20 -25.88 -3.08
C SER A 350 -26.26 -25.06 -2.32
N LYS A 351 -25.92 -23.90 -1.76
CA LYS A 351 -26.79 -23.03 -0.97
C LYS A 351 -26.93 -21.64 -1.61
N LYS A 352 -27.92 -20.89 -1.13
CA LYS A 352 -28.04 -19.46 -1.45
C LYS A 352 -26.86 -18.70 -0.85
N PHE A 353 -26.15 -17.94 -1.65
CA PHE A 353 -25.02 -17.12 -1.21
C PHE A 353 -25.45 -16.10 -0.15
N SER A 354 -24.55 -15.80 0.79
CA SER A 354 -24.81 -14.84 1.87
C SER A 354 -24.59 -13.40 1.41
N SER A 355 -23.77 -13.22 0.38
CA SER A 355 -23.44 -11.90 -0.14
C SER A 355 -23.29 -11.90 -1.68
N ARG A 356 -23.52 -10.73 -2.30
CA ARG A 356 -23.26 -10.49 -3.72
C ARG A 356 -21.83 -10.84 -4.14
N LYS A 357 -20.84 -10.58 -3.27
CA LYS A 357 -19.43 -10.90 -3.54
C LYS A 357 -19.20 -12.40 -3.65
N GLU A 358 -19.80 -13.18 -2.76
CA GLU A 358 -19.72 -14.65 -2.81
C GLU A 358 -20.31 -15.18 -4.09
N GLU A 359 -21.49 -14.72 -4.48
CA GLU A 359 -22.17 -15.13 -5.71
C GLU A 359 -21.29 -14.87 -6.94
N ILE A 360 -20.79 -13.64 -7.12
CA ILE A 360 -19.96 -13.27 -8.25
C ILE A 360 -18.65 -14.06 -8.28
N LEU A 361 -17.98 -14.19 -7.11
CA LEU A 361 -16.71 -14.91 -7.02
C LEU A 361 -16.90 -16.41 -7.29
N ALA A 362 -18.00 -17.01 -6.82
CA ALA A 362 -18.35 -18.40 -7.10
C ALA A 362 -18.56 -18.65 -8.60
N ASP A 363 -19.24 -17.75 -9.29
CA ASP A 363 -19.42 -17.80 -10.74
C ASP A 363 -18.08 -17.78 -11.47
N TYR A 364 -17.15 -16.89 -11.07
CA TYR A 364 -15.82 -16.84 -11.65
C TYR A 364 -15.05 -18.13 -11.42
N VAL A 365 -15.00 -18.60 -10.18
CA VAL A 365 -14.29 -19.83 -9.82
C VAL A 365 -14.82 -21.04 -10.58
N LYS A 366 -16.14 -21.13 -10.76
CA LYS A 366 -16.80 -22.15 -11.58
C LYS A 366 -16.39 -22.03 -13.06
N SER A 367 -16.39 -20.83 -13.62
CA SER A 367 -16.00 -20.58 -15.02
C SER A 367 -14.51 -20.87 -15.27
N TRP A 368 -13.65 -20.70 -14.25
CA TRP A 368 -12.22 -21.00 -14.34
C TRP A 368 -11.92 -22.51 -14.22
N GLY A 369 -12.89 -23.32 -13.81
CA GLY A 369 -12.72 -24.75 -13.60
C GLY A 369 -11.80 -25.08 -12.40
N TRP A 370 -11.75 -24.22 -11.38
CA TRP A 370 -10.88 -24.46 -10.21
C TRP A 370 -11.40 -25.61 -9.35
N SER A 371 -10.44 -26.45 -8.89
CA SER A 371 -10.74 -27.53 -7.95
C SER A 371 -11.05 -26.99 -6.55
N LEU A 372 -11.84 -27.76 -5.79
CA LEU A 372 -12.11 -27.46 -4.38
C LEU A 372 -10.83 -27.40 -3.53
N GLU A 373 -9.81 -28.19 -3.90
CA GLU A 373 -8.51 -28.18 -3.23
C GLU A 373 -7.78 -26.85 -3.44
N LYS A 374 -7.77 -26.30 -4.67
CA LYS A 374 -7.21 -24.98 -4.97
C LYS A 374 -7.92 -23.89 -4.17
N ILE A 375 -9.25 -23.93 -4.10
CA ILE A 375 -10.05 -22.98 -3.32
C ILE A 375 -9.71 -23.06 -1.83
N LYS A 376 -9.68 -24.25 -1.25
CA LYS A 376 -9.27 -24.46 0.16
C LYS A 376 -7.85 -23.93 0.42
N THR A 377 -6.95 -24.19 -0.50
CA THR A 377 -5.57 -23.69 -0.41
C THR A 377 -5.55 -22.17 -0.37
N LEU A 378 -6.24 -21.49 -1.31
CA LEU A 378 -6.29 -20.02 -1.35
C LEU A 378 -7.03 -19.41 -0.17
N ASN A 379 -8.11 -20.03 0.32
CA ASN A 379 -8.81 -19.58 1.54
C ASN A 379 -7.89 -19.53 2.78
N ASN A 380 -6.88 -20.38 2.79
CA ASN A 380 -5.93 -20.50 3.90
C ASN A 380 -4.56 -19.86 3.59
N TYR A 381 -4.50 -18.90 2.63
CA TYR A 381 -3.22 -18.33 2.18
C TYR A 381 -2.43 -17.65 3.29
N VAL A 382 -3.09 -17.11 4.30
CA VAL A 382 -2.44 -16.49 5.47
C VAL A 382 -1.61 -17.52 6.27
N ASN A 383 -2.04 -18.79 6.25
CA ASN A 383 -1.39 -19.89 6.95
C ASN A 383 -0.52 -20.77 6.03
N TRP A 384 -0.21 -20.30 4.83
CA TRP A 384 0.64 -21.07 3.92
C TRP A 384 2.01 -21.35 4.52
N SER A 385 2.59 -22.47 4.09
CA SER A 385 4.01 -22.71 4.35
C SER A 385 4.85 -21.59 3.74
N PHE A 386 5.99 -21.33 4.36
CA PHE A 386 6.92 -20.33 3.90
C PHE A 386 7.32 -20.55 2.42
N GLU A 387 7.50 -21.78 2.00
CA GLU A 387 7.83 -22.13 0.62
C GLU A 387 6.74 -21.72 -0.38
N LYS A 388 5.46 -21.97 -0.05
CA LYS A 388 4.33 -21.57 -0.91
C LYS A 388 4.22 -20.05 -1.01
N THR A 389 4.39 -19.35 0.10
CA THR A 389 4.38 -17.87 0.14
C THR A 389 5.50 -17.28 -0.72
N ILE A 390 6.70 -17.83 -0.62
CA ILE A 390 7.84 -17.42 -1.47
C ILE A 390 7.61 -17.75 -2.93
N ALA A 391 7.05 -18.91 -3.25
CA ALA A 391 6.78 -19.31 -4.63
C ALA A 391 5.84 -18.29 -5.31
N LEU A 392 4.69 -17.98 -4.67
CA LEU A 392 3.77 -16.97 -5.20
C LEU A 392 4.44 -15.58 -5.26
N GLY A 393 5.21 -15.20 -4.23
CA GLY A 393 5.97 -13.95 -4.23
C GLY A 393 6.95 -13.84 -5.40
N LYS A 394 7.63 -14.93 -5.77
CA LYS A 394 8.50 -14.98 -6.96
C LYS A 394 7.72 -14.77 -8.26
N GLU A 395 6.58 -15.45 -8.42
CA GLU A 395 5.71 -15.31 -9.59
C GLU A 395 5.21 -13.87 -9.75
N VAL A 396 4.71 -13.29 -8.66
CA VAL A 396 4.28 -11.87 -8.61
C VAL A 396 5.41 -10.94 -9.06
N HIS A 397 6.62 -11.12 -8.50
CA HIS A 397 7.75 -10.26 -8.83
C HIS A 397 8.26 -10.43 -10.26
N GLN A 398 8.30 -11.67 -10.74
CA GLN A 398 8.66 -11.94 -12.14
C GLN A 398 7.68 -11.28 -13.10
N PHE A 399 6.39 -11.36 -12.82
CA PHE A 399 5.36 -10.69 -13.60
C PHE A 399 5.55 -9.17 -13.59
N LEU A 400 5.68 -8.56 -12.41
CA LEU A 400 5.84 -7.11 -12.27
C LEU A 400 7.07 -6.59 -13.03
N LEU A 401 8.22 -7.27 -12.91
CA LEU A 401 9.46 -6.89 -13.59
C LEU A 401 9.35 -7.07 -15.11
N ALA A 402 8.77 -8.19 -15.56
CA ALA A 402 8.58 -8.44 -16.99
C ALA A 402 7.63 -7.42 -17.62
N THR A 403 6.52 -7.11 -16.94
CA THR A 403 5.57 -6.09 -17.40
C THR A 403 6.22 -4.71 -17.44
N TYR A 404 6.96 -4.31 -16.38
CA TYR A 404 7.69 -3.05 -16.37
C TYR A 404 8.67 -2.95 -17.55
N GLN A 405 9.42 -4.02 -17.83
CA GLN A 405 10.35 -4.07 -18.97
C GLN A 405 9.61 -3.88 -20.30
N THR A 406 8.50 -4.59 -20.49
CA THR A 406 7.64 -4.46 -21.68
C THR A 406 7.16 -3.03 -21.88
N LEU A 407 6.68 -2.37 -20.81
CA LEU A 407 6.21 -0.98 -20.87
C LEU A 407 7.36 -0.02 -21.19
N SER A 408 8.53 -0.24 -20.58
CA SER A 408 9.74 0.55 -20.84
C SER A 408 10.18 0.45 -22.29
N ASP A 409 10.16 -0.76 -22.86
CA ASP A 409 10.60 -0.97 -24.24
C ASP A 409 9.60 -0.35 -25.24
N ARG A 410 8.30 -0.50 -25.02
CA ARG A 410 7.26 0.18 -25.81
C ARG A 410 7.39 1.70 -25.80
N LEU A 411 7.72 2.28 -24.63
CA LEU A 411 7.88 3.72 -24.53
C LEU A 411 9.10 4.23 -25.33
N LYS A 412 10.19 3.45 -25.36
CA LYS A 412 11.41 3.80 -26.15
C LYS A 412 11.12 3.93 -27.64
N GLU A 413 10.07 3.26 -28.14
CA GLU A 413 9.60 3.40 -29.53
C GLU A 413 8.99 4.78 -29.82
N LYS A 414 8.73 5.60 -28.76
CA LYS A 414 8.15 6.95 -28.86
C LYS A 414 9.04 7.97 -28.15
N PRO A 415 10.14 8.44 -28.77
CA PRO A 415 11.13 9.32 -28.16
C PRO A 415 10.56 10.61 -27.57
N ASP A 416 9.55 11.21 -28.23
CA ASP A 416 8.92 12.46 -27.82
C ASP A 416 8.20 12.32 -26.47
N LEU A 417 7.63 11.14 -26.19
CA LEU A 417 6.98 10.85 -24.91
C LEU A 417 8.00 10.47 -23.83
N THR A 418 9.09 9.79 -24.20
CA THR A 418 10.18 9.45 -23.28
C THR A 418 10.79 10.69 -22.62
N ALA A 419 10.92 11.79 -23.37
CA ALA A 419 11.46 13.06 -22.88
C ALA A 419 10.60 13.72 -21.76
N LYS A 420 9.35 13.36 -21.64
CA LYS A 420 8.44 13.87 -20.58
C LYS A 420 8.62 13.20 -19.23
N ILE A 421 9.29 12.04 -19.20
CA ILE A 421 9.48 11.29 -17.96
C ILE A 421 10.65 11.88 -17.18
N SER A 422 10.43 12.13 -15.90
CA SER A 422 11.47 12.63 -15.01
C SER A 422 12.62 11.63 -14.88
N ALA A 423 13.81 12.01 -15.30
CA ALA A 423 15.04 11.23 -15.09
C ALA A 423 15.30 10.99 -13.59
N THR A 424 14.84 11.88 -12.73
CA THR A 424 14.90 11.76 -11.27
C THR A 424 14.04 10.61 -10.79
N ASP A 425 12.79 10.49 -11.26
CA ASP A 425 11.87 9.43 -10.83
C ASP A 425 12.34 8.05 -11.30
N LEU A 426 12.88 7.97 -12.52
CA LEU A 426 13.54 6.76 -13.03
C LEU A 426 14.73 6.34 -12.17
N THR A 427 15.58 7.30 -11.78
CA THR A 427 16.73 7.05 -10.91
C THR A 427 16.28 6.57 -9.51
N LEU A 428 15.28 7.22 -8.92
CA LEU A 428 14.73 6.86 -7.62
C LEU A 428 14.16 5.45 -7.64
N LEU A 429 13.35 5.12 -8.62
CA LEU A 429 12.79 3.78 -8.75
C LEU A 429 13.89 2.75 -9.01
N GLY A 430 14.80 3.01 -9.94
CA GLY A 430 15.91 2.11 -10.24
C GLY A 430 16.75 1.79 -9.01
N ARG A 431 17.04 2.79 -8.16
CA ARG A 431 17.76 2.59 -6.90
C ARG A 431 16.94 1.85 -5.85
N LYS A 432 15.63 2.10 -5.73
CA LYS A 432 14.73 1.32 -4.87
C LYS A 432 14.69 -0.15 -5.31
N LEU A 433 14.50 -0.42 -6.60
CA LEU A 433 14.51 -1.78 -7.14
C LEU A 433 15.87 -2.45 -6.93
N ALA A 434 16.98 -1.75 -7.15
CA ALA A 434 18.32 -2.27 -6.89
C ALA A 434 18.52 -2.57 -5.40
N SER A 435 18.05 -1.71 -4.50
CA SER A 435 18.14 -1.96 -3.06
C SER A 435 17.36 -3.19 -2.61
N LEU A 436 16.26 -3.52 -3.29
CA LEU A 436 15.47 -4.70 -2.98
C LEU A 436 16.03 -5.98 -3.64
N TYR A 437 16.34 -5.90 -4.93
CA TYR A 437 16.49 -7.10 -5.77
C TYR A 437 17.93 -7.39 -6.20
N SER A 438 18.85 -6.42 -6.15
CA SER A 438 20.23 -6.71 -6.52
C SER A 438 20.89 -7.66 -5.53
N LYS A 439 21.52 -8.71 -6.04
CA LYS A 439 22.37 -9.60 -5.25
C LYS A 439 23.74 -8.96 -5.10
N LYS A 440 24.18 -8.75 -3.87
CA LYS A 440 25.51 -8.25 -3.52
C LYS A 440 26.13 -9.19 -2.49
N PRO A 441 27.44 -9.39 -2.48
CA PRO A 441 28.12 -10.16 -1.43
C PRO A 441 27.72 -9.66 -0.04
N GLY A 442 27.39 -10.55 0.86
CA GLY A 442 27.01 -10.21 2.25
C GLY A 442 25.63 -9.55 2.41
N LYS A 443 24.93 -9.22 1.34
CA LYS A 443 23.61 -8.62 1.44
C LYS A 443 22.58 -9.63 1.97
N VAL A 444 21.86 -9.21 3.00
CA VAL A 444 20.78 -10.01 3.60
C VAL A 444 19.58 -10.01 2.66
N GLU A 445 19.11 -11.20 2.35
CA GLU A 445 18.01 -11.40 1.40
C GLU A 445 16.68 -10.89 1.97
N VAL A 446 15.96 -10.10 1.20
CA VAL A 446 14.58 -9.71 1.49
C VAL A 446 13.65 -10.84 1.04
N ILE A 447 12.76 -11.28 1.93
CA ILE A 447 11.72 -12.24 1.57
C ILE A 447 10.74 -11.52 0.64
N LYS A 448 10.55 -12.08 -0.56
CA LYS A 448 9.54 -11.62 -1.50
C LYS A 448 8.18 -12.11 -1.01
N GLN A 449 7.50 -11.25 -0.26
CA GLN A 449 6.21 -11.60 0.32
C GLN A 449 5.09 -11.44 -0.70
N ALA A 450 4.18 -12.40 -0.70
CA ALA A 450 2.89 -12.28 -1.32
C ALA A 450 1.78 -11.94 -0.29
N VAL A 451 2.14 -11.51 0.92
CA VAL A 451 1.21 -11.23 2.01
C VAL A 451 1.29 -9.75 2.37
N GLU A 452 0.14 -9.07 2.45
CA GLU A 452 0.04 -7.65 2.82
C GLU A 452 0.34 -7.40 4.31
N GLU A 453 0.27 -8.43 5.16
CA GLU A 453 0.59 -8.37 6.59
C GLU A 453 2.01 -8.84 6.88
N GLY A 454 2.64 -8.24 7.89
CA GLY A 454 3.97 -8.67 8.35
C GLY A 454 4.00 -10.16 8.70
N LEU A 455 5.12 -10.84 8.40
CA LEU A 455 5.33 -12.24 8.75
C LEU A 455 5.72 -12.43 10.23
N GLU A 456 5.29 -11.54 11.12
CA GLU A 456 5.59 -11.65 12.55
C GLU A 456 5.17 -13.02 13.07
N LEU A 457 6.12 -13.73 13.65
CA LEU A 457 5.88 -15.09 14.13
C LEU A 457 5.75 -15.08 15.65
N GLU A 458 4.73 -15.79 16.17
CA GLU A 458 4.52 -15.97 17.61
C GLU A 458 5.70 -16.73 18.26
N ALA A 459 6.27 -17.69 17.54
CA ALA A 459 7.39 -18.48 18.04
C ALA A 459 8.38 -18.89 16.92
N LEU A 460 9.64 -19.03 17.29
CA LEU A 460 10.72 -19.51 16.45
C LEU A 460 11.54 -20.57 17.20
N THR A 461 11.91 -21.67 16.50
CA THR A 461 12.86 -22.64 17.00
C THR A 461 14.15 -22.59 16.21
N LEU A 462 15.28 -22.40 16.90
CA LEU A 462 16.61 -22.47 16.33
C LEU A 462 17.25 -23.80 16.71
N TYR A 463 17.85 -24.45 15.71
CA TYR A 463 18.60 -25.69 15.87
C TYR A 463 19.94 -25.58 15.13
N THR A 464 20.97 -26.14 15.67
CA THR A 464 22.26 -26.31 14.99
C THR A 464 22.70 -27.77 15.01
N SER A 465 23.11 -28.28 13.88
CA SER A 465 23.85 -29.53 13.78
C SER A 465 25.34 -29.24 13.98
N TYR A 466 25.76 -29.10 15.24
CA TYR A 466 27.16 -28.87 15.52
C TYR A 466 27.93 -30.21 15.48
N GLU A 467 28.79 -30.36 14.49
CA GLU A 467 29.74 -31.47 14.42
C GLU A 467 31.06 -31.02 15.05
N SER A 468 31.56 -31.80 16.02
CA SER A 468 32.73 -31.47 16.80
C SER A 468 34.00 -31.24 15.97
N ASP A 469 34.09 -31.84 14.78
CA ASP A 469 35.25 -31.76 13.90
C ASP A 469 35.24 -30.62 12.90
N SER A 470 34.05 -30.11 12.56
CA SER A 470 33.88 -28.91 11.76
C SER A 470 33.43 -27.77 12.67
N LYS A 471 34.24 -26.83 13.03
CA LYS A 471 33.94 -25.64 13.86
C LYS A 471 32.78 -24.77 13.34
N ARG A 472 31.97 -25.28 12.40
CA ARG A 472 30.86 -24.57 11.74
C ARG A 472 29.68 -25.51 11.56
N GLY A 473 28.77 -25.52 12.54
CA GLY A 473 27.47 -26.20 12.37
C GLY A 473 26.53 -25.46 11.43
N GLU A 474 25.61 -26.21 10.79
CA GLU A 474 24.51 -25.61 10.02
C GLU A 474 23.39 -25.19 10.98
N TRP A 475 23.03 -23.91 10.95
CA TRP A 475 21.88 -23.38 11.66
C TRP A 475 20.62 -23.56 10.85
N ARG A 476 19.58 -24.01 11.51
CA ARG A 476 18.22 -24.15 10.96
C ARG A 476 17.25 -23.38 11.81
N VAL A 477 16.37 -22.62 11.15
CA VAL A 477 15.30 -21.87 11.79
C VAL A 477 13.97 -22.41 11.37
N TYR A 478 13.11 -22.67 12.34
CA TYR A 478 11.76 -23.22 12.13
C TYR A 478 10.71 -22.26 12.67
N ARG A 479 9.57 -22.20 11.98
CA ARG A 479 8.35 -21.51 12.44
C ARG A 479 7.73 -22.28 13.60
N GLY A 480 7.38 -21.56 14.67
CA GLY A 480 6.74 -22.13 15.85
C GLY A 480 7.69 -22.93 16.75
N ILE A 481 7.13 -23.65 17.70
CA ILE A 481 7.85 -24.57 18.57
C ILE A 481 7.93 -25.92 17.86
N VAL A 482 9.15 -26.43 17.71
CA VAL A 482 9.45 -27.72 17.07
C VAL A 482 10.22 -28.57 18.06
N SER A 483 9.81 -29.81 18.26
CA SER A 483 10.52 -30.78 19.10
C SER A 483 11.72 -31.38 18.37
N ARG A 484 12.58 -32.08 19.12
CA ARG A 484 13.77 -32.73 18.54
C ARG A 484 13.41 -33.85 17.55
N GLU A 485 12.31 -34.54 17.83
CA GLU A 485 11.77 -35.62 17.02
C GLU A 485 11.21 -35.09 15.70
N GLU A 486 10.58 -33.90 15.73
CA GLU A 486 9.98 -33.27 14.55
C GLU A 486 11.00 -32.65 13.59
N LEU A 487 12.24 -32.37 14.02
CA LEU A 487 13.22 -31.63 13.20
C LEU A 487 13.45 -32.19 11.80
N PHE A 488 13.34 -33.51 11.66
CA PHE A 488 13.71 -34.24 10.44
C PHE A 488 12.52 -34.97 9.78
N ASP A 489 11.33 -34.91 10.37
CA ASP A 489 10.12 -35.45 9.78
C ASP A 489 9.45 -34.43 8.81
N GLU A 490 8.40 -34.87 8.09
CA GLU A 490 7.67 -34.03 7.15
C GLU A 490 7.05 -32.79 7.82
N ARG A 491 6.67 -32.87 9.10
CA ARG A 491 6.06 -31.78 9.86
C ARG A 491 7.07 -30.68 10.17
N GLY A 492 8.24 -31.06 10.63
CA GLY A 492 9.33 -30.10 10.90
C GLY A 492 9.89 -29.51 9.61
N MET A 493 10.03 -30.31 8.56
CA MET A 493 10.47 -29.81 7.26
C MET A 493 9.49 -28.78 6.67
N GLY A 494 8.18 -28.96 6.88
CA GLY A 494 7.18 -27.96 6.49
C GLY A 494 7.22 -26.64 7.29
N LYS A 495 7.87 -26.65 8.46
CA LYS A 495 8.07 -25.46 9.32
C LYS A 495 9.45 -24.79 9.10
N LEU A 496 10.34 -25.38 8.31
CA LEU A 496 11.68 -24.86 8.08
C LEU A 496 11.64 -23.55 7.30
N LEU A 497 12.24 -22.50 7.85
CA LEU A 497 12.31 -21.16 7.24
C LEU A 497 13.63 -20.92 6.51
N ARG A 498 14.77 -21.30 7.14
CA ARG A 498 16.09 -21.02 6.60
C ARG A 498 17.13 -22.02 7.09
N ARG A 499 18.15 -22.24 6.27
CA ARG A 499 19.39 -22.93 6.60
C ARG A 499 20.56 -22.00 6.28
N SER A 500 21.54 -21.89 7.18
CA SER A 500 22.78 -21.18 6.93
C SER A 500 23.87 -21.63 7.88
N ARG A 501 25.12 -21.54 7.44
CA ARG A 501 26.29 -21.74 8.33
C ARG A 501 26.68 -20.47 9.09
N ASN A 502 26.09 -19.33 8.77
CA ASN A 502 26.38 -18.03 9.36
C ASN A 502 25.24 -17.62 10.30
N LEU A 503 25.41 -17.82 11.61
CA LEU A 503 24.40 -17.44 12.60
C LEU A 503 24.11 -15.92 12.59
N PRO A 504 25.11 -15.00 12.61
CA PRO A 504 24.85 -13.56 12.51
C PRO A 504 23.96 -13.16 11.31
N GLU A 505 24.20 -13.78 10.16
CA GLU A 505 23.36 -13.56 8.96
C GLU A 505 21.91 -14.02 9.18
N VAL A 506 21.73 -15.20 9.84
CA VAL A 506 20.40 -15.73 10.18
C VAL A 506 19.66 -14.76 11.11
N LEU A 507 20.33 -14.26 12.15
CA LEU A 507 19.72 -13.34 13.10
C LEU A 507 19.33 -12.01 12.42
N MET A 508 20.22 -11.46 11.60
CA MET A 508 19.92 -10.24 10.83
C MET A 508 18.78 -10.48 9.83
N TRP A 509 18.73 -11.65 9.18
CA TRP A 509 17.67 -12.00 8.25
C TRP A 509 16.29 -12.11 8.94
N LEU A 510 16.23 -12.66 10.15
CA LEU A 510 14.99 -12.73 10.94
C LEU A 510 14.44 -11.34 11.26
N VAL A 511 15.30 -10.42 11.69
CA VAL A 511 14.92 -9.04 12.02
C VAL A 511 14.56 -8.27 10.75
N HIS A 512 15.40 -8.36 9.71
CA HIS A 512 15.18 -7.63 8.45
C HIS A 512 13.84 -7.96 7.79
N ASN A 513 13.45 -9.23 7.84
CA ASN A 513 12.22 -9.71 7.24
C ASN A 513 11.02 -9.69 8.19
N ARG A 514 11.13 -9.05 9.35
CA ARG A 514 10.06 -8.95 10.37
C ARG A 514 9.53 -10.30 10.85
N LEU A 515 10.35 -11.35 10.79
CA LEU A 515 9.99 -12.68 11.34
C LEU A 515 10.13 -12.73 12.86
N TYR A 516 10.99 -11.88 13.41
CA TYR A 516 11.24 -11.73 14.83
C TYR A 516 10.84 -10.34 15.31
N THR A 517 10.10 -10.30 16.42
CA THR A 517 9.80 -9.12 17.23
C THR A 517 10.14 -9.42 18.70
N ARG A 518 10.13 -8.41 19.56
CA ARG A 518 10.29 -8.60 21.01
C ARG A 518 9.22 -9.52 21.64
N ALA A 519 8.06 -9.66 21.02
CA ALA A 519 6.98 -10.54 21.45
C ALA A 519 7.17 -12.00 21.00
N THR A 520 8.07 -12.25 20.04
CA THR A 520 8.31 -13.60 19.52
C THR A 520 8.95 -14.51 20.57
N THR A 521 8.33 -15.66 20.86
CA THR A 521 8.88 -16.69 21.74
C THR A 521 10.02 -17.42 21.04
N LEU A 522 11.21 -17.38 21.64
CA LEU A 522 12.37 -18.10 21.13
C LEU A 522 12.53 -19.44 21.84
N HIS A 523 12.69 -20.48 21.05
CA HIS A 523 13.06 -21.82 21.48
C HIS A 523 14.37 -22.22 20.81
N MET A 524 15.22 -22.93 21.54
CA MET A 524 16.50 -23.44 21.04
C MET A 524 16.64 -24.89 21.41
N ILE A 525 16.93 -25.72 20.44
CA ILE A 525 17.30 -27.12 20.67
C ILE A 525 18.84 -27.18 20.75
N PRO A 526 19.41 -27.36 21.95
CA PRO A 526 20.85 -27.33 22.11
C PRO A 526 21.48 -28.58 21.47
N ASN A 527 22.65 -28.39 20.86
CA ASN A 527 23.42 -29.46 20.26
C ASN A 527 24.94 -29.13 20.35
N GLY A 528 25.43 -28.96 21.57
CA GLY A 528 26.84 -28.68 21.82
C GLY A 528 27.34 -27.28 21.45
N SER A 529 26.47 -26.41 20.97
CA SER A 529 26.84 -25.04 20.63
C SER A 529 27.19 -24.21 21.88
N PRO A 530 28.21 -23.35 21.83
CA PRO A 530 28.59 -22.48 22.95
C PRO A 530 27.59 -21.36 23.22
N ILE A 531 26.69 -21.06 22.30
CA ILE A 531 25.67 -20.02 22.47
C ILE A 531 24.45 -20.54 23.23
N SER A 532 23.95 -19.74 24.16
CA SER A 532 22.75 -20.04 24.94
C SER A 532 21.51 -19.38 24.35
N LEU A 533 20.32 -19.82 24.79
CA LEU A 533 19.05 -19.17 24.45
C LEU A 533 19.02 -17.70 24.91
N ASN A 534 19.60 -17.40 26.06
CA ASN A 534 19.68 -16.03 26.57
C ASN A 534 20.55 -15.14 25.68
N ASP A 535 21.71 -15.65 25.21
CA ASP A 535 22.52 -14.91 24.25
C ASP A 535 21.77 -14.61 22.96
N LEU A 536 20.98 -15.60 22.45
CA LEU A 536 20.16 -15.40 21.26
C LEU A 536 19.08 -14.33 21.48
N LYS A 537 18.44 -14.31 22.65
CA LYS A 537 17.45 -13.29 23.01
C LYS A 537 18.08 -11.91 23.10
N GLU A 538 19.24 -11.80 23.74
CA GLU A 538 19.96 -10.53 23.87
C GLU A 538 20.39 -9.98 22.50
N ILE A 539 21.08 -10.77 21.69
CA ILE A 539 21.59 -10.31 20.40
C ILE A 539 20.46 -9.99 19.41
N LEU A 540 19.40 -10.81 19.34
CA LEU A 540 18.24 -10.51 18.50
C LEU A 540 17.55 -9.23 18.95
N GLY A 541 17.41 -9.02 20.26
CA GLY A 541 16.90 -7.77 20.82
C GLY A 541 17.74 -6.57 20.42
N GLU A 542 19.06 -6.64 20.57
CA GLU A 542 19.98 -5.57 20.15
C GLU A 542 19.89 -5.27 18.65
N ILE A 543 19.87 -6.31 17.82
CA ILE A 543 19.71 -6.16 16.36
C ILE A 543 18.38 -5.50 16.03
N SER A 544 17.29 -5.95 16.67
CA SER A 544 15.94 -5.43 16.42
C SER A 544 15.80 -3.95 16.81
N ASP A 545 16.32 -3.57 17.97
CA ASP A 545 16.26 -2.18 18.45
C ASP A 545 17.15 -1.26 17.61
N PHE A 546 18.32 -1.74 17.23
CA PHE A 546 19.27 -0.93 16.48
C PHE A 546 18.94 -0.82 14.99
N PHE A 547 18.35 -1.87 14.40
CA PHE A 547 17.90 -1.90 13.02
C PHE A 547 16.37 -2.02 12.93
N PRO A 548 15.60 -1.03 13.41
CA PRO A 548 14.15 -1.11 13.29
C PRO A 548 13.75 -1.31 11.82
N PRO A 549 12.65 -2.00 11.56
CA PRO A 549 12.15 -2.20 10.20
C PRO A 549 12.05 -0.88 9.44
N ILE A 550 12.45 -0.88 8.18
CA ILE A 550 12.31 0.28 7.29
C ILE A 550 11.19 -0.02 6.31
N ASP A 551 10.29 0.92 6.15
CA ASP A 551 9.44 0.97 4.97
C ASP A 551 10.25 1.59 3.81
N LEU A 552 10.61 0.75 2.86
CA LEU A 552 11.39 1.19 1.69
C LEU A 552 10.59 2.16 0.79
N SER A 553 9.26 2.20 0.92
CA SER A 553 8.42 3.17 0.23
C SER A 553 8.65 4.59 0.76
N GLN A 554 8.98 4.72 2.05
CA GLN A 554 9.16 5.98 2.76
C GLN A 554 10.63 6.46 2.83
N LEU A 555 11.56 5.80 2.14
CA LEU A 555 12.95 6.27 2.08
C LEU A 555 13.02 7.69 1.54
N ALA A 556 13.80 8.55 2.21
CA ALA A 556 13.95 9.94 1.82
C ALA A 556 14.53 10.06 0.41
N LYS A 557 13.89 10.83 -0.46
CA LYS A 557 14.33 11.07 -1.85
C LYS A 557 15.80 11.49 -1.92
N LYS A 558 16.25 12.35 -0.99
CA LYS A 558 17.64 12.82 -0.91
C LYS A 558 18.66 11.69 -0.71
N ASP A 559 18.32 10.66 0.07
CA ASP A 559 19.22 9.53 0.32
C ASP A 559 19.29 8.61 -0.91
N LEU A 560 18.17 8.41 -1.58
CA LEU A 560 18.13 7.64 -2.84
C LEU A 560 18.77 8.38 -4.01
N LEU A 561 18.82 9.71 -4.02
CA LEU A 561 19.50 10.50 -5.07
C LEU A 561 21.02 10.62 -4.84
N SER A 562 21.51 10.33 -3.63
CA SER A 562 22.93 10.27 -3.32
C SER A 562 23.49 8.85 -3.48
N GLU A 563 24.80 8.70 -3.39
CA GLU A 563 25.44 7.39 -3.33
C GLU A 563 25.07 6.65 -2.03
N SER A 564 24.94 5.32 -2.13
CA SER A 564 24.68 4.48 -0.98
C SER A 564 25.89 4.51 -0.03
N ARG A 565 25.66 4.79 1.25
CA ARG A 565 26.68 4.86 2.31
C ARG A 565 26.24 4.10 3.53
N ILE A 566 27.17 3.61 4.32
CA ILE A 566 26.89 2.95 5.59
C ILE A 566 26.37 3.98 6.59
N VAL A 567 25.28 3.65 7.29
CA VAL A 567 24.65 4.55 8.29
C VAL A 567 24.55 3.94 9.68
N LYS A 568 24.50 2.61 9.80
CA LYS A 568 24.45 1.91 11.09
C LYS A 568 25.29 0.64 11.03
N VAL A 569 26.03 0.33 12.09
CA VAL A 569 26.92 -0.83 12.20
C VAL A 569 26.76 -1.52 13.55
N VAL A 570 26.58 -2.83 13.57
CA VAL A 570 26.73 -3.67 14.77
C VAL A 570 27.92 -4.59 14.57
N VAL A 571 28.87 -4.50 15.45
CA VAL A 571 30.08 -5.37 15.49
C VAL A 571 29.79 -6.50 16.46
N VAL A 572 29.65 -7.71 15.96
CA VAL A 572 29.45 -8.91 16.77
C VAL A 572 30.78 -9.65 16.84
N ALA A 573 31.35 -9.78 18.04
CA ALA A 573 32.63 -10.43 18.23
C ALA A 573 32.51 -11.71 19.08
N ASN A 574 33.26 -12.73 18.73
CA ASN A 574 33.33 -13.99 19.44
C ASN A 574 31.99 -14.68 19.72
N LEU A 575 31.03 -14.59 18.76
CA LEU A 575 29.69 -15.11 18.98
C LEU A 575 29.64 -16.59 19.32
N LEU A 576 30.44 -17.40 18.64
CA LEU A 576 30.54 -18.85 18.82
C LEU A 576 31.81 -19.27 19.57
N ALA A 577 32.54 -18.33 20.14
CA ALA A 577 33.74 -18.62 20.95
C ALA A 577 33.35 -19.08 22.36
N GLN A 578 34.28 -19.77 23.01
CA GLN A 578 34.13 -20.16 24.43
C GLN A 578 34.06 -18.92 25.33
N ARG A 579 33.25 -18.95 26.36
CA ARG A 579 32.96 -17.80 27.25
C ARG A 579 34.17 -17.25 28.01
N TRP A 580 35.23 -18.02 28.13
CA TRP A 580 36.51 -17.63 28.76
C TRP A 580 37.50 -17.03 27.75
N ALA A 581 37.23 -17.03 26.46
CA ALA A 581 38.14 -16.54 25.43
C ALA A 581 38.39 -15.03 25.57
N THR A 582 39.60 -14.64 25.87
CA THR A 582 40.03 -13.23 26.02
C THR A 582 40.60 -12.62 24.74
N ASN A 583 40.86 -13.46 23.75
CA ASN A 583 41.34 -13.04 22.44
C ASN A 583 40.22 -13.00 21.42
N LEU A 584 40.30 -12.08 20.48
CA LEU A 584 39.38 -11.98 19.36
C LEU A 584 39.60 -13.13 18.38
N SER A 585 38.59 -13.96 18.17
CA SER A 585 38.63 -15.09 17.23
C SER A 585 37.92 -14.81 15.93
N ASP A 586 36.76 -14.18 16.02
CA ASP A 586 35.89 -13.87 14.88
C ASP A 586 35.18 -12.54 15.09
N VAL A 587 34.85 -11.89 13.96
CA VAL A 587 34.11 -10.63 13.90
C VAL A 587 33.08 -10.73 12.79
N SER A 588 31.83 -10.54 13.15
CA SER A 588 30.76 -10.34 12.16
C SER A 588 30.29 -8.89 12.19
N ILE A 589 30.18 -8.30 11.03
CA ILE A 589 29.78 -6.90 10.86
C ILE A 589 28.39 -6.90 10.24
N LEU A 590 27.41 -6.45 11.02
CA LEU A 590 26.04 -6.23 10.56
C LEU A 590 25.90 -4.75 10.26
N TYR A 591 25.47 -4.36 9.06
CA TYR A 591 25.34 -2.96 8.75
C TYR A 591 24.16 -2.65 7.84
N ARG A 592 23.73 -1.39 7.88
CA ARG A 592 22.66 -0.84 7.06
C ARG A 592 23.19 0.33 6.25
N THR A 593 22.75 0.41 4.99
CA THR A 593 23.06 1.53 4.13
C THR A 593 21.94 2.60 4.14
N SER A 594 22.24 3.79 3.63
CA SER A 594 21.27 4.87 3.45
C SER A 594 20.14 4.52 2.48
N TRP A 595 20.29 3.49 1.66
CA TRP A 595 19.24 2.94 0.78
C TRP A 595 18.41 1.84 1.47
N GLY A 596 18.61 1.62 2.77
CA GLY A 596 17.87 0.62 3.54
C GLY A 596 18.37 -0.82 3.37
N GLU A 597 19.38 -1.07 2.54
CA GLU A 597 19.97 -2.39 2.37
C GLU A 597 20.66 -2.84 3.66
N GLN A 598 20.52 -4.11 4.01
CA GLN A 598 21.20 -4.71 5.16
C GLN A 598 22.20 -5.77 4.73
N PHE A 599 23.33 -5.80 5.41
CA PHE A 599 24.44 -6.68 5.09
C PHE A 599 24.95 -7.40 6.34
N CYS A 600 25.50 -8.59 6.15
CA CYS A 600 26.24 -9.34 7.14
C CYS A 600 27.52 -9.88 6.51
N GLU A 601 28.64 -9.49 7.05
CA GLU A 601 29.95 -9.97 6.64
C GLU A 601 30.66 -10.59 7.84
N SER A 602 31.22 -11.79 7.71
CA SER A 602 31.88 -12.51 8.79
C SER A 602 33.33 -12.79 8.44
N TYR A 603 34.20 -12.49 9.38
CA TYR A 603 35.66 -12.56 9.24
C TYR A 603 36.28 -13.27 10.45
N SER A 604 37.55 -13.64 10.32
CA SER A 604 38.42 -13.97 11.48
C SER A 604 38.71 -12.71 12.31
N SER A 605 39.62 -12.80 13.25
CA SER A 605 40.05 -11.66 14.09
C SER A 605 40.49 -10.42 13.30
N THR A 606 40.96 -10.58 12.06
CA THR A 606 41.34 -9.46 11.17
C THR A 606 40.16 -8.59 10.75
N GLY A 607 38.93 -9.09 10.84
CA GLY A 607 37.71 -8.36 10.54
C GLY A 607 37.50 -7.08 11.34
N ILE A 608 38.23 -6.92 12.47
CA ILE A 608 38.17 -5.69 13.27
C ILE A 608 38.61 -4.45 12.46
N GLN A 609 39.58 -4.59 11.56
CA GLN A 609 40.04 -3.48 10.73
C GLN A 609 38.90 -3.02 9.79
N LYS A 610 38.17 -3.96 9.22
CA LYS A 610 37.00 -3.66 8.38
C LYS A 610 35.87 -3.02 9.18
N ALA A 611 35.66 -3.49 10.41
CA ALA A 611 34.68 -2.90 11.32
C ALA A 611 35.02 -1.43 11.64
N GLU A 612 36.33 -1.12 11.86
CA GLU A 612 36.80 0.27 12.05
C GLU A 612 36.46 1.15 10.85
N GLU A 613 36.70 0.70 9.61
CA GLU A 613 36.38 1.45 8.39
C GLU A 613 34.87 1.75 8.32
N TYR A 614 34.03 0.76 8.57
CA TYR A 614 32.58 0.89 8.49
C TYR A 614 32.01 1.78 9.59
N VAL A 615 32.55 1.69 10.80
CA VAL A 615 32.16 2.57 11.92
C VAL A 615 32.57 4.02 11.65
N ILE A 616 33.76 4.26 11.08
CA ILE A 616 34.19 5.61 10.68
C ILE A 616 33.26 6.18 9.60
N GLU A 617 32.89 5.38 8.60
CA GLU A 617 31.97 5.82 7.58
C GLU A 617 30.59 6.20 8.15
N ALA A 618 30.03 5.34 9.00
CA ALA A 618 28.74 5.57 9.65
C ALA A 618 28.76 6.83 10.54
N ALA A 619 29.87 7.10 11.24
CA ALA A 619 30.01 8.24 12.14
C ALA A 619 30.22 9.59 11.45
N ARG A 620 30.39 9.66 10.12
CA ARG A 620 30.65 10.92 9.42
C ARG A 620 29.55 11.97 9.54
N LYS A 621 28.31 11.58 9.76
CA LYS A 621 27.13 12.49 9.75
C LYS A 621 26.21 12.34 10.96
N GLN A 622 26.60 11.57 11.97
CA GLN A 622 25.77 11.32 13.14
C GLN A 622 26.60 10.93 14.37
N PRO A 623 26.08 11.11 15.60
CA PRO A 623 26.79 10.74 16.83
C PRO A 623 27.15 9.26 16.88
N ALA A 624 28.27 8.93 17.52
CA ALA A 624 28.74 7.56 17.67
C ALA A 624 27.70 6.64 18.31
N SER A 625 27.00 7.10 19.33
CA SER A 625 25.93 6.37 20.02
C SER A 625 24.75 5.98 19.14
N ALA A 626 24.54 6.72 18.03
CA ALA A 626 23.46 6.47 17.08
C ALA A 626 23.88 5.58 15.90
N CYS A 627 25.18 5.48 15.60
CA CYS A 627 25.68 4.85 14.39
C CYS A 627 26.32 3.48 14.57
N TYR A 628 26.80 3.10 15.77
CA TYR A 628 27.34 1.77 15.97
C TYR A 628 27.04 1.18 17.35
N ARG A 629 27.12 -0.15 17.45
CA ARG A 629 27.06 -0.96 18.67
C ARG A 629 28.11 -2.06 18.59
N VAL A 630 28.56 -2.51 19.77
CA VAL A 630 29.41 -3.69 19.91
C VAL A 630 28.67 -4.72 20.76
N TRP A 631 28.57 -5.93 20.27
CA TRP A 631 27.99 -7.04 21.01
C TRP A 631 28.95 -8.20 21.12
N ILE A 632 29.11 -8.70 22.34
CA ILE A 632 29.99 -9.83 22.70
C ILE A 632 29.21 -10.69 23.70
N PRO A 633 29.26 -12.03 23.59
CA PRO A 633 28.60 -12.89 24.56
C PRO A 633 29.16 -12.66 25.98
N LYS A 634 28.26 -12.58 26.97
CA LYS A 634 28.65 -12.39 28.37
C LYS A 634 29.39 -13.60 28.92
N GLY A 635 30.49 -13.35 29.70
CA GLY A 635 31.33 -14.35 30.29
C GLY A 635 32.64 -13.75 30.82
N GLU A 636 33.59 -14.56 31.23
CA GLU A 636 34.89 -14.05 31.75
C GLU A 636 35.66 -13.29 30.67
N GLY A 637 35.68 -13.82 29.44
CA GLY A 637 36.34 -13.16 28.30
C GLY A 637 35.76 -11.80 27.96
N TYR A 638 34.45 -11.60 28.16
CA TYR A 638 33.76 -10.33 27.93
C TYR A 638 34.39 -9.16 28.67
N LYS A 639 34.71 -9.34 29.99
CA LYS A 639 35.26 -8.30 30.83
C LYS A 639 36.58 -7.73 30.31
N THR A 640 37.35 -8.55 29.60
CA THR A 640 38.63 -8.16 29.01
C THR A 640 38.48 -7.65 27.57
N LEU A 641 37.62 -8.28 26.78
CA LEU A 641 37.55 -8.03 25.34
C LEU A 641 36.67 -6.82 25.00
N ALA A 642 35.54 -6.63 25.71
CA ALA A 642 34.60 -5.55 25.41
C ALA A 642 35.22 -4.15 25.56
N PRO A 643 35.91 -3.83 26.69
CA PRO A 643 36.56 -2.52 26.84
C PRO A 643 37.65 -2.28 25.79
N LYS A 644 38.41 -3.31 25.43
CA LYS A 644 39.49 -3.20 24.42
C LYS A 644 38.93 -2.89 23.03
N LEU A 645 37.83 -3.55 22.66
CA LEU A 645 37.20 -3.32 21.36
C LEU A 645 36.50 -1.94 21.28
N GLU A 646 35.81 -1.56 22.34
CA GLU A 646 35.18 -0.23 22.41
C GLU A 646 36.22 0.90 22.36
N ASP A 647 37.30 0.81 23.16
CA ASP A 647 38.37 1.80 23.13
C ASP A 647 39.05 1.88 21.76
N ARG A 648 39.26 0.73 21.13
CA ARG A 648 39.87 0.64 19.80
C ARG A 648 38.99 1.34 18.74
N LEU A 649 37.67 1.11 18.74
CA LEU A 649 36.74 1.74 17.84
C LEU A 649 36.58 3.25 18.12
N LYS A 650 36.49 3.64 19.40
CA LYS A 650 36.40 5.05 19.83
C LYS A 650 37.61 5.88 19.40
N LYS A 651 38.81 5.35 19.52
CA LYS A 651 40.06 6.04 19.12
C LYS A 651 40.13 6.38 17.63
N LYS A 652 39.38 5.68 16.80
CA LYS A 652 39.33 5.91 15.33
C LYS A 652 38.26 6.88 14.91
N LEU A 653 37.33 7.26 15.81
CA LEU A 653 36.27 8.20 15.48
C LEU A 653 36.78 9.63 15.33
N PRO A 654 36.20 10.43 14.43
CA PRO A 654 36.48 11.86 14.32
C PRO A 654 36.23 12.57 15.66
N LYS A 655 37.15 13.45 16.11
CA LYS A 655 37.09 14.13 17.42
C LYS A 655 35.76 14.88 17.65
N ALA A 656 35.12 15.37 16.60
CA ALA A 656 33.82 16.04 16.68
C ALA A 656 32.64 15.13 17.11
N TYR A 657 32.77 13.81 17.04
CA TYR A 657 31.74 12.81 17.36
C TYR A 657 32.12 11.83 18.46
N ALA A 658 33.28 12.01 19.07
CA ALA A 658 33.79 11.15 20.14
C ALA A 658 33.32 11.58 21.55
N ALA A 659 32.77 12.78 21.69
CA ALA A 659 32.27 13.32 22.94
C ALA A 659 30.73 13.29 22.92
N ASN A 660 30.16 12.14 23.25
CA ASN A 660 28.83 12.01 23.91
C ASN A 660 28.58 10.54 24.23
#